data_c8349150ba6f25732b0d79eda44e4f4f
#
_entry.id   c8349150ba6f25732b0d79eda44e4f4f
#
_cell.length_a   1.000
_cell.length_b   1.000
_cell.length_c   1.000
_cell.angle_alpha   90.00
_cell.angle_beta   90.00
_cell.angle_gamma   90.00
#
_symmetry.space_group_name_H-M   'P 1'
#
loop_
_entity.id
_entity.type
_entity.pdbx_description
1 polymer ?
#
loop_
_entity_poly.entity_id
_entity_poly.type
_entity_poly.pdbx_seq_one_letter_code
_entity_poly.pdbx_strand_id
1 'polypeptide(L)'
;MAKLDANSEFEKGRALSVPVVKVPRSVKEWLCIDRAYENGNFKIEPMTGEAMYDQSYMFEDINYVNKDTAKKDSTLLEIMTLLKSLDGPFKITLANEQRDLDSFVNEIFNPINGQEYPVIEKGIGKWINQKIDEGTRDIRKTMILTVTCRAHSLEEAEAYFATIDTTLSNIFRNLRSRIYKMSAEERMVLLSRMLRAGEECLPPARISPHDSGWKNQILPASIQSDTDYMVINNKQYISVLVGTAFGQSLSEDKVIHSLSDVLFPTYITIDMQRVPKNVIHDRLENAHANNERVIAQERTRNYNNKQFGATTSYSLTKKKTSLEDDMDQLDENDEEGVFLGLLVLVYADSLEELTQRVDILKQKAKGSSYELEPYYHRQLKALNTVLPIGGRQVNHMRFLYTSSAIAFQPFYAGDVHDSNGIVYGLNKTTKHLIYGNRKLLPAPHGFMVGHTGSGKSFFIKETEIAQPLLFTDDDVIILDPNNEQMEFIRSLRGGMYFDFTPQSKIYMKPYEIPDYVENGDSNVRNKFIARMTNFSNSFCASIMTNIVVTRIHMNYVGRAVRTMYEEYFNETSKHAKKKKYPTLPLLREKIKAQIDTVEFTEDKRIIMEIVDSLEDYTTGVYDMFAHETNLDMNSRLIGFGLKNIDQEIWEPCMLTIMHFLSMRIDTNQETKQALHLIVDEAQVLCEKETTAAQLLYAIETYRKVGAIVTLAAQNITHVLENPSLRDMFSNCPFKVFFDQGGLDAANLAKIQEFSPTEFKALEENTEGCGVLVWRGNVYLMDARMSESNPLFASFDTNFHKQAEKKKKQEETDISKETFYL
;
A
#
# COMPACT_ATOMS: atom_id res chain seq x y z
N MET A 1 -44.96 0.53 6.81
CA MET A 1 -44.27 -0.68 7.28
C MET A 1 -44.67 -1.04 8.71
N ALA A 2 -45.07 -2.29 8.98
CA ALA A 2 -45.16 -2.75 10.37
C ALA A 2 -43.74 -2.63 10.97
N LYS A 3 -43.64 -2.05 12.18
CA LYS A 3 -42.35 -1.97 12.88
C LYS A 3 -41.81 -3.37 13.10
N LEU A 4 -40.86 -3.79 12.25
CA LEU A 4 -40.04 -4.95 12.45
C LEU A 4 -39.06 -4.66 13.57
N ASP A 5 -39.03 -5.48 14.60
CA ASP A 5 -38.11 -5.37 15.70
C ASP A 5 -36.98 -6.38 15.51
N ALA A 6 -35.76 -5.89 15.25
CA ALA A 6 -34.59 -6.73 15.02
C ALA A 6 -34.30 -7.68 16.18
N ASN A 7 -34.54 -7.25 17.41
CA ASN A 7 -34.31 -8.09 18.57
C ASN A 7 -35.35 -9.22 18.66
N SER A 8 -36.60 -8.98 18.25
CA SER A 8 -37.65 -10.02 18.24
C SER A 8 -37.40 -11.08 17.19
N GLU A 9 -36.77 -10.71 16.05
CA GLU A 9 -36.40 -11.67 15.01
C GLU A 9 -35.16 -12.50 15.39
N PHE A 10 -34.20 -11.89 16.09
CA PHE A 10 -33.03 -12.59 16.59
C PHE A 10 -33.39 -13.58 17.70
N GLU A 11 -34.44 -13.30 18.48
CA GLU A 11 -34.90 -14.10 19.61
C GLU A 11 -36.03 -15.10 19.25
N LYS A 12 -36.46 -15.20 18.00
CA LYS A 12 -37.51 -16.13 17.56
C LYS A 12 -37.13 -17.59 17.79
N GLY A 13 -37.62 -18.12 18.83
CA GLY A 13 -37.53 -19.53 19.18
C GLY A 13 -37.98 -19.86 20.59
N ARG A 14 -38.27 -18.87 21.47
CA ARG A 14 -38.68 -19.17 22.83
C ARG A 14 -39.77 -18.26 23.38
N ALA A 15 -40.69 -18.87 24.15
CA ALA A 15 -41.69 -18.19 24.90
C ALA A 15 -41.10 -17.09 25.80
N LEU A 16 -41.75 -15.94 25.86
CA LEU A 16 -41.50 -14.82 26.71
C LEU A 16 -41.27 -15.21 28.18
N SER A 17 -40.02 -15.58 28.50
CA SER A 17 -39.57 -15.39 29.86
C SER A 17 -39.23 -13.91 30.01
N VAL A 18 -39.84 -13.20 30.91
CA VAL A 18 -39.47 -11.84 31.30
C VAL A 18 -37.98 -11.86 31.62
N PRO A 19 -37.14 -11.17 30.83
CA PRO A 19 -35.70 -11.21 31.10
C PRO A 19 -35.51 -10.63 32.52
N VAL A 20 -34.92 -11.43 33.41
CA VAL A 20 -34.42 -10.89 34.68
C VAL A 20 -33.29 -9.94 34.28
N VAL A 21 -33.57 -8.65 34.34
CA VAL A 21 -32.59 -7.59 34.08
C VAL A 21 -31.57 -7.66 35.21
N LYS A 22 -30.48 -8.41 34.97
CA LYS A 22 -29.35 -8.47 35.89
C LYS A 22 -28.69 -7.08 35.87
N VAL A 23 -28.84 -6.33 36.93
CA VAL A 23 -28.14 -5.05 37.06
C VAL A 23 -26.68 -5.33 37.37
N PRO A 24 -25.73 -4.89 36.54
CA PRO A 24 -24.31 -5.13 36.79
C PRO A 24 -23.89 -4.51 38.11
N ARG A 25 -23.19 -5.25 38.95
CA ARG A 25 -22.65 -4.78 40.23
C ARG A 25 -21.26 -4.19 40.12
N SER A 26 -20.61 -4.41 39.00
CA SER A 26 -19.26 -3.90 38.71
C SER A 26 -19.08 -3.61 37.22
N VAL A 27 -18.06 -2.85 36.86
CA VAL A 27 -17.71 -2.57 35.47
C VAL A 27 -17.35 -3.87 34.72
N LYS A 28 -16.82 -4.86 35.44
CA LYS A 28 -16.53 -6.20 34.86
C LYS A 28 -17.79 -6.97 34.44
N GLU A 29 -18.85 -6.88 35.23
CA GLU A 29 -20.13 -7.50 34.92
C GLU A 29 -20.92 -6.72 33.87
N TRP A 30 -20.58 -5.43 33.69
CA TRP A 30 -21.21 -4.58 32.70
C TRP A 30 -20.80 -4.96 31.28
N LEU A 31 -19.51 -5.28 31.04
CA LEU A 31 -19.02 -5.68 29.71
C LEU A 31 -19.58 -7.05 29.32
N CYS A 32 -20.30 -7.12 28.20
CA CYS A 32 -21.01 -8.33 27.76
C CYS A 32 -20.10 -9.42 27.15
N ILE A 33 -18.82 -9.39 27.38
CA ILE A 33 -17.90 -10.49 27.02
C ILE A 33 -17.78 -11.45 28.20
N ASP A 34 -18.12 -12.72 28.01
CA ASP A 34 -17.95 -13.77 29.03
C ASP A 34 -16.50 -14.25 29.10
N ARG A 35 -15.97 -14.68 27.95
CA ARG A 35 -14.62 -15.25 27.81
C ARG A 35 -13.92 -14.73 26.56
N ALA A 36 -12.59 -14.68 26.64
CA ALA A 36 -11.72 -14.43 25.51
C ALA A 36 -10.82 -15.64 25.27
N TYR A 37 -10.55 -15.98 24.01
CA TYR A 37 -9.71 -17.09 23.58
C TYR A 37 -8.50 -16.57 22.80
N GLU A 38 -7.36 -17.28 22.88
CA GLU A 38 -6.10 -16.88 22.24
C GLU A 38 -6.24 -16.71 20.70
N ASN A 39 -7.13 -17.47 20.07
CA ASN A 39 -7.41 -17.40 18.63
C ASN A 39 -8.19 -16.15 18.19
N GLY A 40 -8.51 -15.25 19.11
CA GLY A 40 -9.24 -14.01 18.84
C GLY A 40 -10.77 -14.13 18.96
N ASN A 41 -11.33 -15.32 19.20
CA ASN A 41 -12.76 -15.47 19.44
C ASN A 41 -13.13 -14.95 20.83
N PHE A 42 -14.26 -14.23 20.94
CA PHE A 42 -14.85 -13.89 22.23
C PHE A 42 -16.21 -14.59 22.39
N LYS A 43 -16.47 -15.10 23.58
CA LYS A 43 -17.79 -15.58 23.97
C LYS A 43 -18.55 -14.40 24.57
N ILE A 44 -19.69 -14.10 23.96
CA ILE A 44 -20.54 -12.98 24.35
C ILE A 44 -21.66 -13.48 25.27
N GLU A 45 -21.92 -12.76 26.35
CA GLU A 45 -23.08 -13.06 27.21
C GLU A 45 -24.38 -12.76 26.44
N PRO A 46 -25.21 -13.76 26.12
CA PRO A 46 -26.47 -13.51 25.46
C PRO A 46 -27.48 -12.88 26.44
N MET A 47 -28.32 -11.99 25.92
CA MET A 47 -29.48 -11.53 26.73
C MET A 47 -30.47 -12.67 27.02
N THR A 48 -30.51 -13.68 26.16
CA THR A 48 -31.35 -14.89 26.29
C THR A 48 -30.73 -16.08 25.55
N GLY A 49 -30.67 -17.26 26.13
CA GLY A 49 -30.59 -18.55 25.47
C GLY A 49 -29.20 -19.08 25.11
N GLU A 50 -28.92 -19.28 23.83
CA GLU A 50 -27.73 -19.96 23.34
C GLU A 50 -26.47 -19.09 23.43
N ALA A 51 -25.29 -19.72 23.61
CA ALA A 51 -24.03 -18.99 23.63
C ALA A 51 -23.75 -18.34 22.27
N MET A 52 -23.26 -17.14 22.31
CA MET A 52 -22.85 -16.39 21.13
C MET A 52 -21.32 -16.24 21.13
N TYR A 53 -20.72 -16.37 19.95
CA TYR A 53 -19.30 -16.14 19.73
C TYR A 53 -19.13 -15.10 18.65
N ASP A 54 -18.10 -14.29 18.76
CA ASP A 54 -17.74 -13.33 17.73
C ASP A 54 -16.25 -13.40 17.36
N GLN A 55 -15.96 -12.96 16.13
CA GLN A 55 -14.62 -12.77 15.61
C GLN A 55 -14.55 -11.43 14.90
N SER A 56 -13.44 -10.70 15.11
CA SER A 56 -13.19 -9.43 14.44
C SER A 56 -12.09 -9.58 13.40
N TYR A 57 -12.25 -8.82 12.32
CA TYR A 57 -11.34 -8.72 11.19
C TYR A 57 -11.00 -7.27 10.95
N MET A 58 -9.74 -6.96 10.71
CA MET A 58 -9.33 -5.63 10.25
C MET A 58 -9.23 -5.65 8.73
N PHE A 59 -9.65 -4.58 8.07
CA PHE A 59 -9.59 -4.47 6.61
C PHE A 59 -9.19 -3.06 6.18
N GLU A 60 -8.67 -2.98 4.93
CA GLU A 60 -8.19 -1.73 4.36
C GLU A 60 -9.29 -1.02 3.57
N ASP A 61 -9.22 0.32 3.53
CA ASP A 61 -10.07 1.14 2.67
C ASP A 61 -9.68 0.98 1.20
N ILE A 62 -10.61 1.26 0.31
CA ILE A 62 -10.41 1.28 -1.14
C ILE A 62 -10.67 2.68 -1.68
N ASN A 63 -10.04 3.02 -2.80
CA ASN A 63 -10.27 4.31 -3.44
C ASN A 63 -11.62 4.34 -4.19
N TYR A 64 -12.72 4.39 -3.43
CA TYR A 64 -14.09 4.38 -3.96
C TYR A 64 -14.48 5.73 -4.57
N VAL A 65 -14.15 6.83 -3.92
CA VAL A 65 -14.61 8.18 -4.31
C VAL A 65 -14.12 8.59 -5.71
N ASN A 66 -12.92 8.16 -6.09
CA ASN A 66 -12.32 8.49 -7.37
C ASN A 66 -12.70 7.53 -8.50
N LYS A 67 -13.50 6.48 -8.25
CA LYS A 67 -13.96 5.55 -9.30
C LYS A 67 -14.99 6.20 -10.22
N ASP A 68 -15.01 5.78 -11.48
CA ASP A 68 -16.13 6.07 -12.39
C ASP A 68 -17.42 5.37 -11.96
N THR A 69 -18.56 5.79 -12.50
CA THR A 69 -19.89 5.27 -12.12
C THR A 69 -19.98 3.76 -12.26
N ALA A 70 -19.49 3.17 -13.37
CA ALA A 70 -19.57 1.74 -13.62
C ALA A 70 -18.76 0.92 -12.58
N LYS A 71 -17.59 1.43 -12.18
CA LYS A 71 -16.77 0.80 -11.13
C LYS A 71 -17.34 1.01 -9.74
N LYS A 72 -17.99 2.15 -9.48
CA LYS A 72 -18.75 2.35 -8.24
C LYS A 72 -19.85 1.32 -8.14
N ASP A 73 -20.67 1.16 -9.19
CA ASP A 73 -21.74 0.16 -9.25
C ASP A 73 -21.22 -1.26 -9.03
N SER A 74 -20.11 -1.63 -9.68
CA SER A 74 -19.47 -2.94 -9.46
C SER A 74 -19.01 -3.12 -8.00
N THR A 75 -18.47 -2.08 -7.39
CA THR A 75 -18.07 -2.13 -5.97
C THR A 75 -19.27 -2.29 -5.05
N LEU A 76 -20.36 -1.58 -5.33
CA LEU A 76 -21.61 -1.69 -4.58
C LEU A 76 -22.22 -3.10 -4.68
N LEU A 77 -22.15 -3.73 -5.85
CA LEU A 77 -22.57 -5.14 -6.03
C LEU A 77 -21.74 -6.11 -5.18
N GLU A 78 -20.42 -5.92 -5.06
CA GLU A 78 -19.59 -6.73 -4.18
C GLU A 78 -19.94 -6.50 -2.70
N ILE A 79 -20.28 -5.27 -2.31
CA ILE A 79 -20.75 -4.96 -0.95
C ILE A 79 -22.13 -5.61 -0.71
N MET A 80 -23.02 -5.61 -1.68
CA MET A 80 -24.28 -6.37 -1.58
C MET A 80 -24.01 -7.87 -1.37
N THR A 81 -23.04 -8.41 -2.09
CA THR A 81 -22.63 -9.81 -1.92
C THR A 81 -22.11 -10.07 -0.51
N LEU A 82 -21.34 -9.13 0.07
CA LEU A 82 -20.93 -9.21 1.48
C LEU A 82 -22.14 -9.24 2.42
N LEU A 83 -23.10 -8.33 2.24
CA LEU A 83 -24.31 -8.26 3.06
C LEU A 83 -25.14 -9.53 2.99
N LYS A 84 -25.27 -10.13 1.81
CA LYS A 84 -26.01 -11.37 1.56
C LYS A 84 -25.28 -12.65 2.05
N SER A 85 -23.94 -12.60 2.12
CA SER A 85 -23.13 -13.78 2.51
C SER A 85 -23.03 -14.02 4.03
N LEU A 86 -23.35 -13.02 4.85
CA LEU A 86 -23.27 -13.10 6.30
C LEU A 86 -24.64 -13.41 6.91
N ASP A 87 -24.86 -14.66 7.30
CA ASP A 87 -26.14 -15.09 7.88
C ASP A 87 -26.34 -14.64 9.32
N GLY A 88 -25.26 -14.39 10.06
CA GLY A 88 -25.27 -13.91 11.45
C GLY A 88 -25.30 -12.38 11.56
N PRO A 89 -25.50 -11.86 12.77
CA PRO A 89 -25.29 -10.46 13.05
C PRO A 89 -23.83 -10.04 12.81
N PHE A 90 -23.60 -8.86 12.25
CA PHE A 90 -22.26 -8.33 12.07
C PHE A 90 -22.23 -6.82 12.24
N LYS A 91 -21.08 -6.30 12.56
CA LYS A 91 -20.83 -4.86 12.73
C LYS A 91 -19.65 -4.42 11.89
N ILE A 92 -19.75 -3.27 11.25
CA ILE A 92 -18.62 -2.57 10.65
C ILE A 92 -18.33 -1.36 11.54
N THR A 93 -17.13 -1.30 12.09
CA THR A 93 -16.69 -0.20 12.96
C THR A 93 -15.56 0.57 12.30
N LEU A 94 -15.77 1.87 12.09
CA LEU A 94 -14.71 2.80 11.67
C LEU A 94 -14.19 3.47 12.93
N ALA A 95 -12.95 3.23 13.25
CA ALA A 95 -12.26 3.84 14.38
C ALA A 95 -11.42 5.02 13.87
N ASN A 96 -11.83 6.24 14.17
CA ASN A 96 -11.03 7.44 13.99
C ASN A 96 -10.34 7.72 15.32
N GLU A 97 -9.07 7.35 15.42
CA GLU A 97 -8.28 7.49 16.64
C GLU A 97 -7.28 8.62 16.50
N GLN A 98 -7.09 9.39 17.56
CA GLN A 98 -6.02 10.36 17.61
C GLN A 98 -4.68 9.63 17.71
N ARG A 99 -3.72 9.95 16.80
CA ARG A 99 -2.37 9.43 16.87
C ARG A 99 -1.55 10.25 17.87
N ASP A 100 -0.70 9.58 18.62
CA ASP A 100 0.44 10.22 19.22
C ASP A 100 1.45 10.58 18.11
N LEU A 101 1.59 11.88 17.85
CA LEU A 101 2.45 12.39 16.78
C LEU A 101 3.91 11.98 16.97
N ASP A 102 4.41 12.00 18.19
CA ASP A 102 5.80 11.63 18.47
C ASP A 102 6.03 10.14 18.18
N SER A 103 5.10 9.28 18.58
CA SER A 103 5.16 7.85 18.27
C SER A 103 5.04 7.59 16.77
N PHE A 104 4.16 8.31 16.08
CA PHE A 104 3.97 8.20 14.64
C PHE A 104 5.19 8.69 13.84
N VAL A 105 5.76 9.83 14.20
CA VAL A 105 7.00 10.32 13.58
C VAL A 105 8.13 9.33 13.80
N ASN A 106 8.28 8.76 14.99
CA ASN A 106 9.29 7.76 15.29
C ASN A 106 9.07 6.43 14.52
N GLU A 107 7.83 6.06 14.26
CA GLU A 107 7.50 4.87 13.43
C GLU A 107 7.91 5.08 11.96
N ILE A 108 7.65 6.28 11.40
CA ILE A 108 7.94 6.60 10.00
C ILE A 108 9.38 7.03 9.81
N PHE A 109 9.92 7.81 10.74
CA PHE A 109 11.26 8.37 10.68
C PHE A 109 12.18 7.73 11.73
N ASN A 110 12.68 6.55 11.40
CA ASN A 110 13.68 5.85 12.20
C ASN A 110 14.93 5.58 11.34
N PRO A 111 15.81 6.59 11.16
CA PRO A 111 16.98 6.49 10.29
C PRO A 111 18.01 5.54 10.89
N ILE A 112 18.31 4.46 10.18
CA ILE A 112 19.35 3.50 10.56
C ILE A 112 20.75 4.12 10.32
N ASN A 113 20.91 4.85 9.21
CA ASN A 113 22.18 5.39 8.72
C ASN A 113 22.27 6.93 8.82
N GLY A 114 21.57 7.53 9.78
CA GLY A 114 21.56 9.00 9.96
C GLY A 114 22.94 9.60 10.21
N GLN A 115 23.79 8.93 10.97
CA GLN A 115 25.16 9.38 11.24
C GLN A 115 26.04 9.37 9.97
N GLU A 116 25.78 8.47 9.03
CA GLU A 116 26.50 8.38 7.78
C GLU A 116 26.04 9.47 6.79
N TYR A 117 24.74 9.77 6.79
CA TYR A 117 24.11 10.73 5.87
C TYR A 117 23.39 11.89 6.60
N PRO A 118 24.08 12.73 7.39
CA PRO A 118 23.42 13.72 8.27
C PRO A 118 22.66 14.80 7.51
N VAL A 119 23.06 15.15 6.29
CA VAL A 119 22.35 16.12 5.44
C VAL A 119 21.04 15.53 4.91
N ILE A 120 21.07 14.25 4.51
CA ILE A 120 19.87 13.53 4.06
C ILE A 120 18.90 13.37 5.25
N GLU A 121 19.38 12.93 6.42
CA GLU A 121 18.57 12.77 7.63
C GLU A 121 17.83 14.07 7.97
N LYS A 122 18.56 15.18 8.05
CA LYS A 122 17.96 16.48 8.36
C LYS A 122 16.96 16.94 7.28
N GLY A 123 17.28 16.72 6.01
CA GLY A 123 16.43 17.16 4.90
C GLY A 123 15.16 16.31 4.76
N ILE A 124 15.27 14.98 4.78
CA ILE A 124 14.14 14.07 4.72
C ILE A 124 13.25 14.21 5.95
N GLY A 125 13.84 14.32 7.16
CA GLY A 125 13.07 14.57 8.38
C GLY A 125 12.27 15.88 8.31
N LYS A 126 12.89 16.96 7.81
CA LYS A 126 12.18 18.25 7.62
C LYS A 126 11.05 18.14 6.59
N TRP A 127 11.25 17.38 5.51
CA TRP A 127 10.23 17.16 4.49
C TRP A 127 9.06 16.30 5.00
N ILE A 128 9.33 15.21 5.72
CA ILE A 128 8.29 14.38 6.32
C ILE A 128 7.46 15.21 7.31
N ASN A 129 8.09 15.99 8.18
CA ASN A 129 7.39 16.88 9.10
C ASN A 129 6.55 17.94 8.35
N GLN A 130 7.07 18.51 7.26
CA GLN A 130 6.30 19.41 6.40
C GLN A 130 5.03 18.73 5.86
N LYS A 131 5.14 17.48 5.37
CA LYS A 131 3.99 16.72 4.85
C LYS A 131 2.98 16.35 5.94
N ILE A 132 3.46 16.04 7.14
CA ILE A 132 2.60 15.83 8.32
C ILE A 132 1.85 17.13 8.65
N ASP A 133 2.52 18.28 8.59
CA ASP A 133 1.94 19.59 8.85
C ASP A 133 0.91 20.02 7.81
N GLU A 134 1.12 19.68 6.53
CA GLU A 134 0.19 19.92 5.42
C GLU A 134 -1.02 18.97 5.45
N GLY A 135 -0.89 17.84 6.12
CA GLY A 135 -1.89 16.77 6.18
C GLY A 135 -2.86 16.87 7.35
N THR A 136 -3.63 15.81 7.51
CA THR A 136 -4.49 15.58 8.70
C THR A 136 -3.61 14.97 9.79
N ARG A 137 -3.09 15.81 10.66
CA ARG A 137 -2.02 15.50 11.62
C ARG A 137 -2.32 14.33 12.55
N ASP A 138 -3.56 14.16 12.98
CA ASP A 138 -3.83 13.49 14.25
C ASP A 138 -4.81 12.31 14.17
N ILE A 139 -5.32 11.92 12.98
CA ILE A 139 -6.37 10.91 12.92
C ILE A 139 -5.94 9.70 12.07
N ARG A 140 -5.94 8.53 12.73
CA ARG A 140 -5.82 7.23 12.05
C ARG A 140 -7.21 6.63 11.87
N LYS A 141 -7.57 6.25 10.65
CA LYS A 141 -8.77 5.46 10.36
C LYS A 141 -8.43 3.98 10.34
N THR A 142 -9.14 3.21 11.14
CA THR A 142 -9.05 1.75 11.14
C THR A 142 -10.45 1.18 10.93
N MET A 143 -10.60 0.21 10.03
CA MET A 143 -11.88 -0.42 9.72
C MET A 143 -11.90 -1.85 10.23
N ILE A 144 -12.95 -2.18 10.99
CA ILE A 144 -13.11 -3.48 11.64
C ILE A 144 -14.46 -4.06 11.27
N LEU A 145 -14.46 -5.31 10.82
CA LEU A 145 -15.65 -6.13 10.63
C LEU A 145 -15.73 -7.15 11.79
N THR A 146 -16.80 -7.13 12.57
CA THR A 146 -17.05 -8.12 13.63
C THR A 146 -18.23 -8.97 13.25
N VAL A 147 -18.01 -10.26 13.06
CA VAL A 147 -19.05 -11.25 12.73
C VAL A 147 -19.40 -12.05 13.98
N THR A 148 -20.70 -12.30 14.20
CA THR A 148 -21.22 -13.02 15.36
C THR A 148 -21.96 -14.26 14.91
N CYS A 149 -21.74 -15.38 15.59
CA CYS A 149 -22.50 -16.62 15.38
C CYS A 149 -23.11 -17.12 16.71
N ARG A 150 -24.13 -17.95 16.58
CA ARG A 150 -24.65 -18.80 17.68
C ARG A 150 -24.06 -20.18 17.55
N ALA A 151 -23.49 -20.69 18.61
CA ALA A 151 -22.90 -22.04 18.63
C ALA A 151 -23.01 -22.64 20.04
N HIS A 152 -23.13 -23.94 20.12
CA HIS A 152 -23.18 -24.67 21.40
C HIS A 152 -21.78 -24.85 22.00
N SER A 153 -20.74 -24.84 21.19
CA SER A 153 -19.35 -25.00 21.62
C SER A 153 -18.40 -24.05 20.87
N LEU A 154 -17.16 -23.93 21.37
CA LEU A 154 -16.11 -23.15 20.71
C LEU A 154 -15.74 -23.79 19.37
N GLU A 155 -15.64 -25.12 19.30
CA GLU A 155 -15.26 -25.87 18.10
C GLU A 155 -16.28 -25.62 16.95
N GLU A 156 -17.58 -25.58 17.27
CA GLU A 156 -18.63 -25.23 16.30
C GLU A 156 -18.48 -23.79 15.80
N ALA A 157 -18.18 -22.86 16.70
CA ALA A 157 -17.94 -21.48 16.32
C ALA A 157 -16.68 -21.33 15.45
N GLU A 158 -15.60 -22.04 15.76
CA GLU A 158 -14.37 -22.04 14.96
C GLU A 158 -14.60 -22.59 13.55
N ALA A 159 -15.38 -23.67 13.41
CA ALA A 159 -15.75 -24.22 12.11
C ALA A 159 -16.56 -23.23 11.27
N TYR A 160 -17.50 -22.51 11.90
CA TYR A 160 -18.24 -21.45 11.25
C TYR A 160 -17.31 -20.31 10.77
N PHE A 161 -16.43 -19.80 11.66
CA PHE A 161 -15.52 -18.73 11.30
C PHE A 161 -14.50 -19.13 10.23
N ALA A 162 -14.06 -20.39 10.17
CA ALA A 162 -13.20 -20.88 9.08
C ALA A 162 -13.88 -20.77 7.70
N THR A 163 -15.19 -21.02 7.64
CA THR A 163 -15.98 -20.83 6.42
C THR A 163 -16.09 -19.35 6.06
N ILE A 164 -16.35 -18.51 7.05
CA ILE A 164 -16.42 -17.06 6.88
C ILE A 164 -15.07 -16.50 6.42
N ASP A 165 -13.94 -16.95 6.98
CA ASP A 165 -12.59 -16.52 6.59
C ASP A 165 -12.35 -16.69 5.08
N THR A 166 -12.80 -17.83 4.52
CA THR A 166 -12.69 -18.12 3.08
C THR A 166 -13.57 -17.20 2.25
N THR A 167 -14.81 -17.00 2.69
CA THR A 167 -15.78 -16.13 2.01
C THR A 167 -15.31 -14.68 1.98
N LEU A 168 -14.92 -14.15 3.14
CA LEU A 168 -14.41 -12.78 3.26
C LEU A 168 -13.15 -12.56 2.43
N SER A 169 -12.20 -13.52 2.45
CA SER A 169 -10.97 -13.42 1.66
C SER A 169 -11.25 -13.28 0.16
N ASN A 170 -12.27 -13.98 -0.35
CA ASN A 170 -12.66 -13.89 -1.76
C ASN A 170 -13.33 -12.54 -2.09
N ILE A 171 -14.29 -12.10 -1.28
CA ILE A 171 -15.00 -10.83 -1.49
C ILE A 171 -14.02 -9.64 -1.41
N PHE A 172 -13.17 -9.60 -0.38
CA PHE A 172 -12.22 -8.50 -0.22
C PHE A 172 -11.12 -8.50 -1.30
N ARG A 173 -10.78 -9.67 -1.86
CA ARG A 173 -9.92 -9.74 -3.04
C ARG A 173 -10.57 -9.08 -4.27
N ASN A 174 -11.86 -9.33 -4.51
CA ASN A 174 -12.61 -8.69 -5.58
C ASN A 174 -12.70 -7.17 -5.37
N LEU A 175 -12.91 -6.74 -4.14
CA LEU A 175 -12.88 -5.32 -3.75
C LEU A 175 -11.48 -4.67 -3.86
N ARG A 176 -10.42 -5.45 -4.09
CA ARG A 176 -9.02 -5.01 -4.04
C ARG A 176 -8.60 -4.43 -2.68
N SER A 177 -9.22 -4.92 -1.62
CA SER A 177 -8.88 -4.63 -0.23
C SER A 177 -8.23 -5.84 0.43
N ARG A 178 -7.45 -5.62 1.48
CA ARG A 178 -6.95 -6.69 2.33
C ARG A 178 -7.81 -6.81 3.58
N ILE A 179 -8.03 -8.05 4.01
CA ILE A 179 -8.70 -8.37 5.27
C ILE A 179 -7.89 -9.39 6.02
N TYR A 180 -7.75 -9.24 7.33
CA TYR A 180 -7.08 -10.21 8.17
C TYR A 180 -7.77 -10.35 9.53
N LYS A 181 -7.71 -11.55 10.06
CA LYS A 181 -8.29 -11.93 11.34
C LYS A 181 -7.50 -11.28 12.48
N MET A 182 -8.19 -10.62 13.39
CA MET A 182 -7.57 -10.00 14.56
C MET A 182 -7.30 -11.05 15.65
N SER A 183 -6.12 -10.98 16.25
CA SER A 183 -5.78 -11.73 17.46
C SER A 183 -6.53 -11.19 18.68
N ALA A 184 -6.55 -11.96 19.75
CA ALA A 184 -7.17 -11.51 20.99
C ALA A 184 -6.46 -10.27 21.58
N GLU A 185 -5.14 -10.19 21.43
CA GLU A 185 -4.33 -9.06 21.88
C GLU A 185 -4.70 -7.78 21.12
N GLU A 186 -4.78 -7.83 19.79
CA GLU A 186 -5.19 -6.68 18.96
C GLU A 186 -6.60 -6.20 19.31
N ARG A 187 -7.53 -7.14 19.53
CA ARG A 187 -8.90 -6.81 19.97
C ARG A 187 -8.93 -6.16 21.34
N MET A 188 -8.11 -6.63 22.29
CA MET A 188 -8.01 -6.03 23.63
C MET A 188 -7.41 -4.64 23.61
N VAL A 189 -6.37 -4.39 22.80
CA VAL A 189 -5.80 -3.06 22.60
C VAL A 189 -6.85 -2.10 22.04
N LEU A 190 -7.60 -2.52 21.03
CA LEU A 190 -8.69 -1.71 20.46
C LEU A 190 -9.77 -1.37 21.51
N LEU A 191 -10.26 -2.38 22.25
CA LEU A 191 -11.27 -2.17 23.28
C LEU A 191 -10.75 -1.29 24.43
N SER A 192 -9.47 -1.43 24.78
CA SER A 192 -8.84 -0.56 25.78
C SER A 192 -8.82 0.90 25.34
N ARG A 193 -8.44 1.19 24.10
CA ARG A 193 -8.46 2.55 23.53
C ARG A 193 -9.87 3.14 23.55
N MET A 194 -10.89 2.34 23.22
CA MET A 194 -12.29 2.78 23.24
C MET A 194 -12.82 3.00 24.66
N LEU A 195 -12.35 2.26 25.66
CA LEU A 195 -12.91 2.29 27.02
C LEU A 195 -12.06 3.07 28.02
N ARG A 196 -10.77 3.28 27.75
CA ARG A 196 -9.82 3.95 28.64
C ARG A 196 -9.26 5.26 28.09
N ALA A 197 -9.99 5.87 27.14
CA ALA A 197 -9.65 7.21 26.68
C ALA A 197 -8.26 7.38 26.06
N GLY A 198 -7.82 6.40 25.24
CA GLY A 198 -6.54 6.46 24.56
C GLY A 198 -5.32 6.06 25.39
N GLU A 199 -5.49 5.64 26.66
CA GLU A 199 -4.41 5.04 27.42
C GLU A 199 -3.97 3.71 26.75
N GLU A 200 -2.67 3.50 26.55
CA GLU A 200 -2.16 2.24 26.05
C GLU A 200 -2.44 1.09 27.03
N CYS A 201 -2.97 0.00 26.51
CA CYS A 201 -3.13 -1.24 27.24
C CYS A 201 -1.95 -2.16 26.92
N LEU A 202 -1.24 -2.59 27.92
CA LEU A 202 -0.32 -3.72 27.77
C LEU A 202 -1.17 -5.01 27.70
N PRO A 203 -1.13 -5.76 26.59
CA PRO A 203 -1.88 -7.01 26.51
C PRO A 203 -1.41 -7.98 27.60
N PRO A 204 -2.29 -8.82 28.15
CA PRO A 204 -1.89 -9.80 29.15
C PRO A 204 -0.87 -10.78 28.55
N ALA A 205 0.13 -11.14 29.29
CA ALA A 205 1.17 -12.07 28.86
C ALA A 205 0.61 -13.45 28.42
N ARG A 206 -0.58 -13.81 28.92
CA ARG A 206 -1.33 -15.02 28.54
C ARG A 206 -2.82 -14.85 28.81
N ILE A 207 -3.64 -15.09 27.78
CA ILE A 207 -5.09 -15.09 27.90
C ILE A 207 -5.53 -16.49 28.34
N SER A 208 -6.18 -16.57 29.49
CA SER A 208 -6.79 -17.82 29.95
C SER A 208 -8.31 -17.74 29.84
N PRO A 209 -8.98 -18.73 29.20
CA PRO A 209 -10.44 -18.72 29.09
C PRO A 209 -11.16 -18.82 30.45
N HIS A 210 -10.45 -19.25 31.49
CA HIS A 210 -11.01 -19.42 32.84
C HIS A 210 -10.75 -18.23 33.77
N ASP A 211 -9.88 -17.27 33.35
CA ASP A 211 -9.57 -16.07 34.12
C ASP A 211 -10.17 -14.83 33.46
N SER A 212 -10.89 -14.03 34.25
CA SER A 212 -11.44 -12.73 33.83
C SER A 212 -10.49 -11.58 34.15
N GLY A 213 -9.27 -11.84 34.61
CA GLY A 213 -8.27 -10.84 35.00
C GLY A 213 -7.91 -9.88 33.85
N TRP A 214 -7.90 -10.37 32.61
CA TRP A 214 -7.69 -9.57 31.42
C TRP A 214 -8.69 -8.39 31.28
N LYS A 215 -9.94 -8.53 31.79
CA LYS A 215 -10.92 -7.43 31.77
C LYS A 215 -10.45 -6.19 32.52
N ASN A 216 -9.61 -6.34 33.55
CA ASN A 216 -9.06 -5.20 34.29
C ASN A 216 -8.13 -4.33 33.44
N GLN A 217 -7.53 -4.88 32.40
CA GLN A 217 -6.59 -4.17 31.55
C GLN A 217 -7.30 -3.31 30.50
N ILE A 218 -8.51 -3.71 30.10
CA ILE A 218 -9.30 -2.98 29.10
C ILE A 218 -10.36 -2.07 29.72
N LEU A 219 -10.80 -2.36 30.95
CA LEU A 219 -11.88 -1.58 31.57
C LEU A 219 -11.35 -0.35 32.32
N PRO A 220 -12.07 0.76 32.27
CA PRO A 220 -11.74 1.93 33.09
C PRO A 220 -11.99 1.67 34.55
N ALA A 221 -11.36 2.45 35.44
CA ALA A 221 -11.58 2.34 36.88
C ALA A 221 -12.99 2.76 37.28
N SER A 222 -13.59 3.73 36.60
CA SER A 222 -14.94 4.19 36.86
C SER A 222 -15.64 4.66 35.58
N ILE A 223 -16.97 4.42 35.53
CA ILE A 223 -17.87 5.01 34.53
C ILE A 223 -19.05 5.59 35.27
N GLN A 224 -19.26 6.90 35.12
CA GLN A 224 -20.44 7.62 35.63
C GLN A 224 -21.36 7.92 34.45
N SER A 225 -22.60 7.49 34.49
CA SER A 225 -23.58 7.70 33.42
C SER A 225 -24.59 8.76 33.81
N ASP A 226 -24.77 9.74 32.96
CA ASP A 226 -25.84 10.75 33.02
C ASP A 226 -26.89 10.45 31.93
N THR A 227 -27.77 11.42 31.66
CA THR A 227 -28.89 11.30 30.74
C THR A 227 -28.43 11.07 29.30
N ASP A 228 -27.46 11.84 28.81
CA ASP A 228 -27.02 11.90 27.40
C ASP A 228 -25.51 11.76 27.23
N TYR A 229 -24.75 11.66 28.32
CA TYR A 229 -23.30 11.43 28.29
C TYR A 229 -22.85 10.53 29.46
N MET A 230 -21.59 10.16 29.43
CA MET A 230 -20.90 9.44 30.50
C MET A 230 -19.54 10.08 30.78
N VAL A 231 -19.02 9.87 31.98
CA VAL A 231 -17.66 10.31 32.37
C VAL A 231 -16.85 9.08 32.74
N ILE A 232 -15.73 8.91 32.03
CA ILE A 232 -14.77 7.83 32.25
C ILE A 232 -13.60 8.35 33.09
N ASN A 233 -13.23 7.60 34.13
CA ASN A 233 -12.10 7.89 35.02
C ASN A 233 -12.10 9.32 35.60
N ASN A 234 -13.25 9.97 35.70
CA ASN A 234 -13.41 11.38 36.09
C ASN A 234 -12.59 12.37 35.22
N LYS A 235 -12.19 11.98 34.00
CA LYS A 235 -11.39 12.79 33.11
C LYS A 235 -12.03 13.02 31.76
N GLN A 236 -12.60 12.00 31.15
CA GLN A 236 -13.07 12.07 29.79
C GLN A 236 -14.58 11.96 29.70
N TYR A 237 -15.17 12.87 28.96
CA TYR A 237 -16.59 12.91 28.66
C TYR A 237 -16.85 12.17 27.34
N ILE A 238 -17.85 11.28 27.35
CA ILE A 238 -18.21 10.50 26.17
C ILE A 238 -19.74 10.49 25.98
N SER A 239 -20.17 10.41 24.72
CA SER A 239 -21.59 10.22 24.38
C SER A 239 -21.73 9.23 23.23
N VAL A 240 -22.74 8.35 23.29
CA VAL A 240 -23.15 7.47 22.21
C VAL A 240 -24.39 8.06 21.54
N LEU A 241 -24.23 8.43 20.27
CA LEU A 241 -25.31 8.89 19.41
C LEU A 241 -25.86 7.73 18.60
N VAL A 242 -27.15 7.80 18.26
CA VAL A 242 -27.84 6.76 17.47
C VAL A 242 -28.61 7.40 16.31
N GLY A 243 -28.58 6.75 15.16
CA GLY A 243 -29.40 7.12 14.00
C GLY A 243 -30.88 6.90 14.29
N THR A 244 -31.67 7.96 14.34
CA THR A 244 -33.09 7.91 14.69
C THR A 244 -34.03 7.96 13.51
N ALA A 245 -33.66 8.68 12.46
CA ALA A 245 -34.44 8.80 11.22
C ALA A 245 -33.50 8.81 10.01
N PHE A 246 -33.90 8.12 8.95
CA PHE A 246 -33.21 8.11 7.66
C PHE A 246 -34.17 8.67 6.60
N GLY A 247 -33.65 9.59 5.76
CA GLY A 247 -34.41 10.18 4.65
C GLY A 247 -34.72 9.16 3.54
N GLN A 248 -35.61 9.54 2.64
CA GLN A 248 -36.01 8.70 1.51
C GLN A 248 -34.91 8.58 0.44
N SER A 249 -33.98 9.55 0.38
CA SER A 249 -32.85 9.56 -0.56
C SER A 249 -31.58 9.80 0.25
N LEU A 250 -30.80 8.75 0.40
CA LEU A 250 -29.47 8.78 1.01
C LEU A 250 -28.42 8.76 -0.11
N SER A 251 -27.41 9.60 0.00
CA SER A 251 -26.27 9.59 -0.91
C SER A 251 -25.22 8.60 -0.43
N GLU A 252 -24.92 7.59 -1.23
CA GLU A 252 -23.97 6.51 -0.96
C GLU A 252 -22.56 7.01 -0.63
N ASP A 253 -22.19 8.14 -1.22
CA ASP A 253 -20.85 8.73 -1.03
C ASP A 253 -20.74 9.61 0.23
N LYS A 254 -21.83 9.91 0.93
CA LYS A 254 -21.85 10.94 1.96
C LYS A 254 -22.20 10.47 3.37
N VAL A 255 -22.99 9.40 3.51
CA VAL A 255 -23.55 9.02 4.82
C VAL A 255 -22.45 8.76 5.85
N ILE A 256 -21.57 7.84 5.59
CA ILE A 256 -20.48 7.45 6.51
C ILE A 256 -19.30 8.41 6.41
N HIS A 257 -18.94 8.82 5.18
CA HIS A 257 -17.81 9.72 4.98
C HIS A 257 -18.00 11.04 5.73
N SER A 258 -19.18 11.66 5.66
CA SER A 258 -19.44 12.93 6.36
C SER A 258 -19.21 12.85 7.87
N LEU A 259 -19.53 11.72 8.49
CA LEU A 259 -19.27 11.48 9.91
C LEU A 259 -17.80 11.17 10.22
N SER A 260 -17.13 10.45 9.32
CA SER A 260 -15.72 10.10 9.51
C SER A 260 -14.74 11.24 9.19
N ASP A 261 -15.21 12.27 8.48
CA ASP A 261 -14.44 13.47 8.15
C ASP A 261 -14.52 14.53 9.26
N VAL A 262 -14.04 14.19 10.45
CA VAL A 262 -13.93 15.05 11.62
C VAL A 262 -12.52 15.01 12.20
N LEU A 263 -12.09 16.10 12.83
CA LEU A 263 -10.75 16.27 13.38
C LEU A 263 -10.67 15.92 14.88
N PHE A 264 -11.54 15.04 15.34
CA PHE A 264 -11.56 14.57 16.73
C PHE A 264 -11.88 13.07 16.79
N PRO A 265 -11.47 12.36 17.87
CA PRO A 265 -11.68 10.93 17.98
C PRO A 265 -13.16 10.55 17.96
N THR A 266 -13.50 9.60 17.08
CA THR A 266 -14.85 9.06 16.94
C THR A 266 -14.82 7.61 16.53
N TYR A 267 -15.77 6.81 17.01
CA TYR A 267 -15.99 5.45 16.50
C TYR A 267 -17.40 5.35 15.93
N ILE A 268 -17.49 5.00 14.66
CA ILE A 268 -18.74 4.87 13.91
C ILE A 268 -19.01 3.39 13.72
N THR A 269 -20.08 2.87 14.30
CA THR A 269 -20.46 1.45 14.18
C THR A 269 -21.75 1.32 13.40
N ILE A 270 -21.69 0.59 12.31
CA ILE A 270 -22.81 0.19 11.47
C ILE A 270 -23.14 -1.24 11.87
N ASP A 271 -24.21 -1.40 12.64
CA ASP A 271 -24.67 -2.69 13.13
C ASP A 271 -25.71 -3.27 12.18
N MET A 272 -25.48 -4.48 11.66
CA MET A 272 -26.30 -5.06 10.62
C MET A 272 -26.73 -6.48 10.95
N GLN A 273 -27.91 -6.85 10.44
CA GLN A 273 -28.42 -8.22 10.49
C GLN A 273 -29.29 -8.49 9.28
N ARG A 274 -28.90 -9.47 8.50
CA ARG A 274 -29.67 -9.94 7.35
C ARG A 274 -31.02 -10.50 7.78
N VAL A 275 -32.06 -10.24 6.98
CA VAL A 275 -33.39 -10.85 7.10
C VAL A 275 -33.66 -11.60 5.81
N PRO A 276 -33.81 -12.94 5.87
CA PRO A 276 -34.06 -13.74 4.69
C PRO A 276 -35.36 -13.32 3.95
N LYS A 277 -35.37 -13.44 2.63
CA LYS A 277 -36.48 -13.05 1.74
C LYS A 277 -37.82 -13.64 2.18
N ASN A 278 -37.86 -14.93 2.49
CA ASN A 278 -39.07 -15.62 2.93
C ASN A 278 -39.70 -15.02 4.20
N VAL A 279 -38.86 -14.59 5.16
CA VAL A 279 -39.36 -13.96 6.41
C VAL A 279 -40.00 -12.60 6.11
N ILE A 280 -39.46 -11.84 5.15
CA ILE A 280 -40.00 -10.55 4.75
C ILE A 280 -41.31 -10.75 3.99
N HIS A 281 -41.33 -11.68 3.04
CA HIS A 281 -42.51 -12.01 2.24
C HIS A 281 -43.69 -12.42 3.13
N ASP A 282 -43.51 -13.37 4.07
CA ASP A 282 -44.54 -13.78 5.03
C ASP A 282 -45.10 -12.60 5.82
N ARG A 283 -44.27 -11.62 6.16
CA ARG A 283 -44.71 -10.44 6.92
C ARG A 283 -45.44 -9.42 6.09
N LEU A 284 -44.99 -9.19 4.86
CA LEU A 284 -45.70 -8.32 3.88
C LEU A 284 -47.06 -8.89 3.55
N GLU A 285 -47.17 -10.19 3.28
CA GLU A 285 -48.43 -10.88 3.08
C GLU A 285 -49.39 -10.72 4.26
N ASN A 286 -48.88 -10.97 5.48
CA ASN A 286 -49.67 -10.82 6.71
C ASN A 286 -50.11 -9.35 6.91
N ALA A 287 -49.24 -8.37 6.62
CA ALA A 287 -49.56 -6.95 6.74
C ALA A 287 -50.57 -6.53 5.67
N HIS A 288 -50.45 -7.03 4.45
CA HIS A 288 -51.41 -6.81 3.34
C HIS A 288 -52.78 -7.39 3.68
N ALA A 289 -52.82 -8.69 4.11
CA ALA A 289 -54.08 -9.35 4.51
C ALA A 289 -54.77 -8.61 5.68
N ASN A 290 -53.98 -8.10 6.64
CA ASN A 290 -54.51 -7.33 7.76
C ASN A 290 -55.06 -5.96 7.30
N ASN A 291 -54.38 -5.27 6.38
CA ASN A 291 -54.82 -4.02 5.80
C ASN A 291 -56.12 -4.21 4.98
N GLU A 292 -56.22 -5.27 4.18
CA GLU A 292 -57.43 -5.63 3.45
C GLU A 292 -58.60 -5.91 4.38
N ARG A 293 -58.38 -6.59 5.53
CA ARG A 293 -59.39 -6.80 6.56
C ARG A 293 -59.92 -5.49 7.12
N VAL A 294 -59.02 -4.52 7.43
CA VAL A 294 -59.40 -3.20 7.94
C VAL A 294 -60.16 -2.42 6.89
N ILE A 295 -59.79 -2.46 5.65
CA ILE A 295 -60.51 -1.85 4.51
C ILE A 295 -61.92 -2.46 4.39
N ALA A 296 -62.05 -3.78 4.48
CA ALA A 296 -63.34 -4.47 4.42
C ALA A 296 -64.23 -4.10 5.61
N GLN A 297 -63.70 -3.98 6.82
CA GLN A 297 -64.42 -3.51 8.03
C GLN A 297 -64.90 -2.07 7.85
N GLU A 298 -64.02 -1.19 7.31
CA GLU A 298 -64.41 0.22 7.06
C GLU A 298 -65.56 0.30 6.03
N ARG A 299 -65.49 -0.47 4.96
CA ARG A 299 -66.56 -0.57 3.95
C ARG A 299 -67.87 -1.07 4.55
N THR A 300 -67.82 -2.11 5.40
CA THR A 300 -69.02 -2.66 6.07
C THR A 300 -69.61 -1.62 7.04
N ARG A 301 -68.75 -0.90 7.76
CA ARG A 301 -69.19 0.18 8.70
C ARG A 301 -69.87 1.32 7.93
N ASN A 302 -69.30 1.74 6.81
CA ASN A 302 -69.87 2.82 5.95
C ASN A 302 -71.20 2.36 5.32
N TYR A 303 -71.33 1.11 4.92
CA TYR A 303 -72.58 0.54 4.46
C TYR A 303 -73.67 0.53 5.56
N ASN A 304 -73.35 0.06 6.74
CA ASN A 304 -74.26 0.01 7.87
C ASN A 304 -74.68 1.42 8.31
N ASN A 305 -73.85 2.43 8.16
CA ASN A 305 -74.11 3.82 8.44
C ASN A 305 -74.83 4.55 7.30
N LYS A 306 -75.27 3.84 6.25
CA LYS A 306 -75.94 4.36 5.00
C LYS A 306 -75.09 5.41 4.25
N GLN A 307 -73.82 5.36 4.36
CA GLN A 307 -72.89 6.25 3.65
C GLN A 307 -72.43 5.60 2.34
N PHE A 308 -73.35 5.43 1.40
CA PHE A 308 -73.17 4.64 0.17
C PHE A 308 -72.15 5.26 -0.82
N GLY A 309 -71.73 6.48 -0.63
CA GLY A 309 -70.69 7.15 -1.45
C GLY A 309 -69.34 7.34 -0.74
N ALA A 310 -69.18 6.81 0.44
CA ALA A 310 -67.95 6.98 1.20
C ALA A 310 -66.82 6.14 0.60
N THR A 311 -65.72 6.78 0.19
CA THR A 311 -64.51 6.11 -0.28
C THR A 311 -63.70 5.61 0.94
N THR A 312 -62.97 4.53 0.71
CA THR A 312 -61.99 4.04 1.71
C THR A 312 -60.99 5.14 2.09
N SER A 313 -60.63 5.20 3.35
CA SER A 313 -59.64 6.18 3.85
C SER A 313 -58.40 6.21 2.96
N TYR A 314 -57.96 7.40 2.54
CA TYR A 314 -56.76 7.61 1.75
C TYR A 314 -55.53 6.93 2.36
N SER A 315 -55.38 6.95 3.66
CA SER A 315 -54.27 6.34 4.41
C SER A 315 -54.23 4.81 4.26
N LEU A 316 -55.36 4.14 4.24
CA LEU A 316 -55.46 2.69 4.07
C LEU A 316 -55.20 2.30 2.61
N THR A 317 -55.67 3.08 1.65
CA THR A 317 -55.41 2.86 0.22
C THR A 317 -53.93 3.06 -0.10
N LYS A 318 -53.32 4.15 0.39
CA LYS A 318 -51.91 4.42 0.22
C LYS A 318 -51.03 3.32 0.88
N LYS A 319 -51.47 2.81 2.05
CA LYS A 319 -50.77 1.71 2.74
C LYS A 319 -50.86 0.42 1.90
N LYS A 320 -52.03 0.14 1.26
CA LYS A 320 -52.18 -1.01 0.36
C LYS A 320 -51.19 -0.94 -0.80
N THR A 321 -51.20 0.17 -1.54
CA THR A 321 -50.29 0.36 -2.68
C THR A 321 -48.80 0.25 -2.23
N SER A 322 -48.44 0.87 -1.12
CA SER A 322 -47.05 0.75 -0.60
C SER A 322 -46.67 -0.69 -0.24
N LEU A 323 -47.60 -1.53 0.22
CA LEU A 323 -47.31 -2.94 0.54
C LEU A 323 -47.20 -3.78 -0.74
N GLU A 324 -48.03 -3.46 -1.78
CA GLU A 324 -47.93 -4.09 -3.11
C GLU A 324 -46.60 -3.72 -3.78
N ASP A 325 -46.24 -2.44 -3.81
CA ASP A 325 -44.92 -1.96 -4.31
C ASP A 325 -43.75 -2.64 -3.59
N ASP A 326 -43.83 -2.79 -2.24
CA ASP A 326 -42.78 -3.45 -1.44
C ASP A 326 -42.66 -4.96 -1.81
N MET A 327 -43.79 -5.65 -2.13
CA MET A 327 -43.79 -7.04 -2.58
C MET A 327 -43.17 -7.18 -3.97
N ASP A 328 -43.56 -6.31 -4.89
CA ASP A 328 -43.03 -6.30 -6.26
C ASP A 328 -41.52 -6.06 -6.28
N GLN A 329 -41.02 -5.12 -5.47
CA GLN A 329 -39.55 -4.90 -5.31
C GLN A 329 -38.84 -6.15 -4.82
N LEU A 330 -39.42 -6.87 -3.86
CA LEU A 330 -38.84 -8.09 -3.32
C LEU A 330 -38.73 -9.21 -4.38
N ASP A 331 -39.76 -9.33 -5.23
CA ASP A 331 -39.88 -10.41 -6.20
C ASP A 331 -39.13 -10.15 -7.51
N GLU A 332 -39.18 -8.92 -8.01
CA GLU A 332 -38.59 -8.55 -9.31
C GLU A 332 -37.08 -8.26 -9.21
N ASN A 333 -36.59 -7.67 -8.10
CA ASN A 333 -35.22 -7.15 -8.00
C ASN A 333 -34.28 -8.03 -7.16
N ASP A 334 -34.67 -9.25 -6.75
CA ASP A 334 -33.91 -10.13 -5.86
C ASP A 334 -33.44 -9.41 -4.58
N GLU A 335 -34.28 -8.50 -4.08
CA GLU A 335 -34.01 -7.73 -2.88
C GLU A 335 -34.11 -8.59 -1.63
N GLU A 336 -33.27 -8.30 -0.66
CA GLU A 336 -33.34 -8.85 0.70
C GLU A 336 -33.51 -7.73 1.72
N GLY A 337 -33.82 -8.09 2.93
CA GLY A 337 -33.91 -7.14 4.03
C GLY A 337 -32.67 -7.14 4.91
N VAL A 338 -32.36 -5.99 5.43
CA VAL A 338 -31.32 -5.80 6.42
C VAL A 338 -31.85 -4.93 7.55
N PHE A 339 -31.73 -5.41 8.79
CA PHE A 339 -31.81 -4.51 9.94
C PHE A 339 -30.48 -3.78 10.07
N LEU A 340 -30.52 -2.46 10.03
CA LEU A 340 -29.36 -1.60 10.14
C LEU A 340 -29.52 -0.58 11.26
N GLY A 341 -28.50 -0.43 12.08
CA GLY A 341 -28.38 0.58 13.10
C GLY A 341 -27.06 1.32 12.98
N LEU A 342 -27.10 2.64 13.08
CA LEU A 342 -25.93 3.50 13.09
C LEU A 342 -25.70 4.04 14.50
N LEU A 343 -24.49 3.79 15.04
CA LEU A 343 -24.07 4.31 16.35
C LEU A 343 -22.77 5.09 16.19
N VAL A 344 -22.63 6.18 16.93
CA VAL A 344 -21.42 7.00 16.92
C VAL A 344 -21.00 7.27 18.36
N LEU A 345 -19.78 6.87 18.72
CA LEU A 345 -19.17 7.17 20.02
C LEU A 345 -18.23 8.36 19.87
N VAL A 346 -18.42 9.37 20.70
CA VAL A 346 -17.70 10.65 20.69
C VAL A 346 -17.02 10.86 22.01
N TYR A 347 -15.83 11.43 22.00
CA TYR A 347 -14.98 11.73 23.15
C TYR A 347 -14.70 13.22 23.24
N ALA A 348 -14.54 13.74 24.47
CA ALA A 348 -14.05 15.10 24.74
C ALA A 348 -13.43 15.20 26.13
N ASP A 349 -12.55 16.18 26.34
CA ASP A 349 -11.90 16.41 27.62
C ASP A 349 -12.76 17.29 28.55
N SER A 350 -13.81 17.93 28.02
CA SER A 350 -14.78 18.71 28.77
C SER A 350 -16.20 18.50 28.27
N LEU A 351 -17.22 18.82 29.13
CA LEU A 351 -18.62 18.73 28.73
C LEU A 351 -19.01 19.74 27.65
N GLU A 352 -18.42 20.94 27.69
CA GLU A 352 -18.63 21.96 26.67
C GLU A 352 -18.13 21.53 25.30
N GLU A 353 -16.95 20.98 25.27
CA GLU A 353 -16.35 20.41 24.05
C GLU A 353 -17.15 19.22 23.52
N LEU A 354 -17.61 18.32 24.41
CA LEU A 354 -18.48 17.21 24.02
C LEU A 354 -19.73 17.70 23.32
N THR A 355 -20.38 18.73 23.90
CA THR A 355 -21.60 19.32 23.33
C THR A 355 -21.33 19.89 21.92
N GLN A 356 -20.22 20.61 21.73
CA GLN A 356 -19.83 21.15 20.43
C GLN A 356 -19.59 20.04 19.41
N ARG A 357 -18.86 18.98 19.78
CA ARG A 357 -18.58 17.82 18.90
C ARG A 357 -19.86 17.09 18.51
N VAL A 358 -20.79 16.91 19.46
CA VAL A 358 -22.12 16.31 19.22
C VAL A 358 -22.91 17.16 18.23
N ASP A 359 -22.93 18.49 18.40
CA ASP A 359 -23.65 19.39 17.48
C ASP A 359 -23.05 19.37 16.06
N ILE A 360 -21.73 19.31 15.93
CA ILE A 360 -21.07 19.15 14.62
C ILE A 360 -21.54 17.87 13.93
N LEU A 361 -21.56 16.72 14.64
CA LEU A 361 -22.01 15.45 14.09
C LEU A 361 -23.50 15.47 13.72
N LYS A 362 -24.36 16.10 14.53
CA LYS A 362 -25.78 16.29 14.22
C LYS A 362 -25.98 17.13 12.96
N GLN A 363 -25.21 18.20 12.78
CA GLN A 363 -25.25 19.02 11.58
C GLN A 363 -24.80 18.26 10.33
N LYS A 364 -23.69 17.51 10.43
CA LYS A 364 -23.20 16.64 9.31
C LYS A 364 -24.23 15.57 8.93
N ALA A 365 -24.86 14.93 9.91
CA ALA A 365 -25.92 13.96 9.69
C ALA A 365 -27.13 14.57 8.94
N LYS A 366 -27.60 15.74 9.38
CA LYS A 366 -28.70 16.47 8.70
C LYS A 366 -28.33 16.85 7.26
N GLY A 367 -27.08 17.25 7.02
CA GLY A 367 -26.55 17.50 5.67
C GLY A 367 -26.57 16.26 4.76
N SER A 368 -26.57 15.06 5.33
CA SER A 368 -26.64 13.76 4.64
C SER A 368 -28.02 13.09 4.75
N SER A 369 -29.07 13.85 5.08
CA SER A 369 -30.48 13.41 5.12
C SER A 369 -30.80 12.34 6.16
N TYR A 370 -30.13 12.36 7.32
CA TYR A 370 -30.49 11.52 8.48
C TYR A 370 -30.29 12.27 9.80
N GLU A 371 -30.80 11.72 10.88
CA GLU A 371 -30.75 12.35 12.20
C GLU A 371 -29.97 11.50 13.19
N LEU A 372 -29.08 12.14 13.95
CA LEU A 372 -28.37 11.56 15.08
C LEU A 372 -28.83 12.19 16.39
N GLU A 373 -29.08 11.37 17.40
CA GLU A 373 -29.41 11.83 18.73
C GLU A 373 -28.69 11.00 19.80
N PRO A 374 -28.32 11.58 20.97
CA PRO A 374 -27.81 10.82 22.08
C PRO A 374 -28.82 9.74 22.50
N TYR A 375 -28.33 8.55 22.88
CA TYR A 375 -29.22 7.50 23.37
C TYR A 375 -29.59 7.77 24.84
N TYR A 376 -30.58 8.60 25.04
CA TYR A 376 -30.98 9.14 26.35
C TYR A 376 -31.26 8.05 27.38
N HIS A 377 -30.80 8.27 28.65
CA HIS A 377 -31.01 7.42 29.85
C HIS A 377 -30.43 5.99 29.76
N ARG A 378 -29.79 5.62 28.70
CA ARG A 378 -29.23 4.26 28.48
C ARG A 378 -27.85 4.26 27.83
N GLN A 379 -27.06 5.27 28.12
CA GLN A 379 -25.74 5.47 27.57
C GLN A 379 -24.82 4.26 27.80
N LEU A 380 -24.85 3.65 29.01
CA LEU A 380 -24.07 2.44 29.33
C LEU A 380 -24.42 1.24 28.43
N LYS A 381 -25.70 1.06 28.08
CA LYS A 381 -26.11 -0.02 27.16
C LYS A 381 -25.74 0.29 25.72
N ALA A 382 -25.84 1.56 25.34
CA ALA A 382 -25.41 2.02 24.01
C ALA A 382 -23.90 1.87 23.86
N LEU A 383 -23.11 2.12 24.90
CA LEU A 383 -21.66 1.91 24.89
C LEU A 383 -21.30 0.43 24.62
N ASN A 384 -21.94 -0.54 25.28
CA ASN A 384 -21.73 -1.97 24.95
C ASN A 384 -22.10 -2.30 23.51
N THR A 385 -23.11 -1.61 22.94
CA THR A 385 -23.58 -1.91 21.59
C THR A 385 -22.68 -1.31 20.51
N VAL A 386 -22.06 -0.13 20.76
CA VAL A 386 -21.16 0.52 19.78
C VAL A 386 -19.80 -0.18 19.67
N LEU A 387 -19.40 -0.94 20.70
CA LEU A 387 -18.12 -1.67 20.67
C LEU A 387 -18.08 -2.71 19.53
N PRO A 388 -16.89 -2.98 18.95
CA PRO A 388 -16.68 -4.00 17.92
C PRO A 388 -16.72 -5.44 18.50
N ILE A 389 -17.83 -5.75 19.13
CA ILE A 389 -18.16 -7.05 19.73
C ILE A 389 -19.60 -7.42 19.36
N GLY A 390 -19.95 -8.71 19.44
CA GLY A 390 -21.29 -9.21 19.11
C GLY A 390 -22.43 -8.77 20.05
N GLY A 391 -22.11 -8.02 21.08
CA GLY A 391 -23.10 -7.56 22.08
C GLY A 391 -24.06 -6.51 21.53
N ARG A 392 -25.38 -6.70 21.80
CA ARG A 392 -26.46 -5.77 21.48
C ARG A 392 -27.36 -5.59 22.70
N GLN A 393 -27.39 -4.39 23.24
CA GLN A 393 -28.15 -4.10 24.45
C GLN A 393 -29.20 -2.98 24.27
N VAL A 394 -29.27 -2.38 23.08
CA VAL A 394 -30.21 -1.33 22.72
C VAL A 394 -30.97 -1.66 21.43
N ASN A 395 -32.22 -1.19 21.34
CA ASN A 395 -33.00 -1.32 20.10
C ASN A 395 -32.83 -0.04 19.26
N HIS A 396 -31.92 -0.10 18.31
CA HIS A 396 -31.51 1.05 17.48
C HIS A 396 -31.63 0.77 15.99
N MET A 397 -32.01 -0.46 15.61
CA MET A 397 -32.02 -0.90 14.23
C MET A 397 -33.30 -0.50 13.49
N ARG A 398 -33.15 -0.25 12.20
CA ARG A 398 -34.24 0.00 11.26
C ARG A 398 -34.17 -1.01 10.14
N PHE A 399 -35.35 -1.38 9.63
CA PHE A 399 -35.42 -2.23 8.45
C PHE A 399 -35.15 -1.40 7.19
N LEU A 400 -34.25 -1.88 6.35
CA LEU A 400 -33.89 -1.35 5.04
C LEU A 400 -33.84 -2.49 4.02
N TYR A 401 -34.10 -2.21 2.75
CA TYR A 401 -33.72 -3.11 1.67
C TYR A 401 -32.22 -3.06 1.43
N THR A 402 -31.67 -4.14 0.83
CA THR A 402 -30.21 -4.22 0.56
C THR A 402 -29.74 -3.07 -0.31
N SER A 403 -30.51 -2.65 -1.32
CA SER A 403 -30.24 -1.49 -2.16
C SER A 403 -30.12 -0.17 -1.37
N SER A 404 -30.91 0.00 -0.31
CA SER A 404 -30.84 1.18 0.56
C SER A 404 -29.73 1.05 1.61
N ALA A 405 -29.43 -0.17 2.07
CA ALA A 405 -28.40 -0.41 3.06
C ALA A 405 -26.98 -0.14 2.54
N ILE A 406 -26.76 -0.26 1.23
CA ILE A 406 -25.50 0.07 0.55
C ILE A 406 -25.08 1.53 0.76
N ALA A 407 -26.02 2.47 0.95
CA ALA A 407 -25.71 3.86 1.25
C ALA A 407 -24.83 4.03 2.52
N PHE A 408 -24.76 3.00 3.36
CA PHE A 408 -23.92 2.96 4.57
C PHE A 408 -22.59 2.26 4.34
N GLN A 409 -22.15 2.10 3.10
CA GLN A 409 -20.86 1.52 2.77
C GLN A 409 -19.72 2.31 3.44
N PRO A 410 -18.68 1.64 3.99
CA PRO A 410 -17.63 2.30 4.77
C PRO A 410 -16.48 2.86 3.93
N PHE A 411 -16.37 2.45 2.66
CA PHE A 411 -15.24 2.77 1.81
C PHE A 411 -15.33 4.21 1.26
N TYR A 412 -14.20 4.89 1.26
CA TYR A 412 -14.12 6.24 0.69
C TYR A 412 -12.85 6.43 -0.14
N ALA A 413 -11.69 6.47 0.50
CA ALA A 413 -10.42 6.63 -0.16
C ALA A 413 -9.36 5.87 0.62
N GLY A 414 -8.75 4.90 -0.04
CA GLY A 414 -7.69 4.10 0.54
C GLY A 414 -6.43 4.93 0.77
N ASP A 415 -5.65 4.51 1.73
CA ASP A 415 -4.31 4.99 2.01
C ASP A 415 -3.30 3.86 1.93
N VAL A 416 -2.04 4.19 1.72
CA VAL A 416 -0.94 3.22 1.74
C VAL A 416 -0.17 3.40 3.04
N HIS A 417 -0.24 2.38 3.90
CA HIS A 417 0.48 2.35 5.17
C HIS A 417 1.08 0.96 5.38
N ASP A 418 2.32 0.77 4.94
CA ASP A 418 3.05 -0.47 5.15
C ASP A 418 4.17 -0.25 6.18
N SER A 419 4.40 -1.18 7.09
CA SER A 419 5.51 -1.11 8.04
C SER A 419 6.87 -1.09 7.34
N ASN A 420 7.83 -0.33 7.87
CA ASN A 420 9.17 -0.14 7.31
C ASN A 420 9.13 0.29 5.83
N GLY A 421 8.24 1.21 5.51
CA GLY A 421 8.06 1.73 4.16
C GLY A 421 8.90 2.97 3.88
N ILE A 422 8.73 3.48 2.67
CA ILE A 422 9.25 4.76 2.19
C ILE A 422 8.09 5.74 2.08
N VAL A 423 8.30 6.99 2.45
CA VAL A 423 7.32 8.06 2.28
C VAL A 423 7.38 8.56 0.84
N TYR A 424 6.26 8.48 0.13
CA TYR A 424 6.12 8.94 -1.26
C TYR A 424 5.51 10.34 -1.37
N GLY A 425 4.89 10.84 -0.32
CA GLY A 425 4.25 12.15 -0.26
C GLY A 425 2.93 12.13 0.48
N LEU A 426 2.11 13.16 0.23
CA LEU A 426 0.79 13.33 0.82
C LEU A 426 -0.30 12.89 -0.17
N ASN A 427 -1.25 12.08 0.24
CA ASN A 427 -2.45 11.79 -0.53
C ASN A 427 -3.32 13.06 -0.60
N LYS A 428 -3.56 13.59 -1.80
CA LYS A 428 -4.35 14.83 -1.97
C LYS A 428 -5.82 14.66 -1.59
N THR A 429 -6.33 13.42 -1.61
CA THR A 429 -7.72 13.09 -1.30
C THR A 429 -7.94 12.96 0.20
N THR A 430 -7.15 12.12 0.89
CA THR A 430 -7.31 11.83 2.32
C THR A 430 -6.53 12.77 3.22
N LYS A 431 -5.54 13.48 2.68
CA LYS A 431 -4.57 14.29 3.44
C LYS A 431 -3.71 13.47 4.41
N HIS A 432 -3.57 12.16 4.17
CA HIS A 432 -2.65 11.30 4.90
C HIS A 432 -1.35 11.09 4.13
N LEU A 433 -0.28 10.72 4.83
CA LEU A 433 0.96 10.32 4.20
C LEU A 433 0.78 9.02 3.40
N ILE A 434 1.34 8.98 2.20
CA ILE A 434 1.51 7.76 1.43
C ILE A 434 2.83 7.13 1.85
N TYR A 435 2.76 6.01 2.53
CA TYR A 435 3.88 5.35 3.18
C TYR A 435 3.84 3.86 2.85
N GLY A 436 4.76 3.40 1.99
CA GLY A 436 4.65 2.09 1.40
C GLY A 436 5.96 1.32 1.31
N ASN A 437 5.90 0.00 1.49
CA ASN A 437 7.03 -0.90 1.38
C ASN A 437 6.92 -1.77 0.12
N ARG A 438 7.70 -1.43 -0.90
CA ARG A 438 7.70 -2.16 -2.18
C ARG A 438 8.10 -3.63 -2.03
N LYS A 439 8.91 -3.98 -1.02
CA LYS A 439 9.28 -5.38 -0.73
C LYS A 439 8.07 -6.27 -0.41
N LEU A 440 6.95 -5.67 -0.01
CA LEU A 440 5.68 -6.37 0.26
C LEU A 440 4.78 -6.50 -0.97
N LEU A 441 5.16 -5.93 -2.11
CA LEU A 441 4.44 -6.11 -3.38
C LEU A 441 4.72 -7.48 -3.99
N PRO A 442 3.79 -8.04 -4.77
CA PRO A 442 4.01 -9.28 -5.51
C PRO A 442 5.21 -9.23 -6.45
N ALA A 443 5.49 -8.07 -7.05
CA ALA A 443 6.73 -7.71 -7.73
C ALA A 443 7.16 -6.32 -7.23
N PRO A 444 8.41 -6.14 -6.73
CA PRO A 444 8.82 -4.86 -6.14
C PRO A 444 9.22 -3.81 -7.17
N HIS A 445 9.14 -4.14 -8.48
CA HIS A 445 9.58 -3.27 -9.56
C HIS A 445 8.65 -2.09 -9.79
N GLY A 446 9.22 -0.98 -10.25
CA GLY A 446 8.51 0.28 -10.45
C GLY A 446 8.76 0.92 -11.82
N PHE A 447 7.79 1.72 -12.25
CA PHE A 447 7.87 2.51 -13.47
C PHE A 447 7.41 3.95 -13.21
N MET A 448 8.22 4.93 -13.61
CA MET A 448 7.93 6.35 -13.45
C MET A 448 7.89 7.04 -14.80
N VAL A 449 6.86 7.84 -15.05
CA VAL A 449 6.74 8.59 -16.31
C VAL A 449 6.40 10.04 -16.02
N GLY A 450 7.05 10.98 -16.72
CA GLY A 450 6.75 12.39 -16.59
C GLY A 450 7.62 13.25 -17.50
N HIS A 451 7.04 14.29 -18.07
CA HIS A 451 7.76 15.23 -18.92
C HIS A 451 8.92 15.92 -18.20
N THR A 452 9.84 16.47 -18.97
CA THR A 452 10.93 17.28 -18.42
C THR A 452 10.36 18.46 -17.62
N GLY A 453 10.85 18.63 -16.39
CA GLY A 453 10.37 19.68 -15.47
C GLY A 453 9.11 19.31 -14.66
N SER A 454 8.58 18.10 -14.79
CA SER A 454 7.44 17.63 -13.99
C SER A 454 7.78 17.24 -12.53
N GLY A 455 9.08 17.17 -12.19
CA GLY A 455 9.58 16.77 -10.88
C GLY A 455 10.05 15.31 -10.78
N LYS A 456 10.09 14.54 -11.90
CA LYS A 456 10.50 13.12 -11.93
C LYS A 456 11.89 12.88 -11.31
N SER A 457 12.94 13.58 -11.80
CA SER A 457 14.33 13.41 -11.33
C SER A 457 14.49 13.84 -9.86
N PHE A 458 13.72 14.84 -9.43
CA PHE A 458 13.65 15.26 -8.02
C PHE A 458 13.08 14.14 -7.13
N PHE A 459 11.95 13.56 -7.53
CA PHE A 459 11.28 12.48 -6.83
C PHE A 459 12.15 11.21 -6.75
N ILE A 460 12.89 10.88 -7.82
CA ILE A 460 13.86 9.76 -7.80
C ILE A 460 14.92 9.97 -6.73
N LYS A 461 15.50 11.18 -6.64
CA LYS A 461 16.49 11.51 -5.60
C LYS A 461 15.91 11.39 -4.21
N GLU A 462 14.68 11.86 -4.03
CA GLU A 462 13.98 11.87 -2.74
C GLU A 462 13.58 10.46 -2.27
N THR A 463 12.95 9.66 -3.15
CA THR A 463 12.31 8.40 -2.76
C THR A 463 13.14 7.16 -3.08
N GLU A 464 13.89 7.16 -4.19
CA GLU A 464 14.61 5.97 -4.65
C GLU A 464 16.09 5.98 -4.26
N ILE A 465 16.66 7.16 -3.91
CA ILE A 465 18.07 7.26 -3.49
C ILE A 465 18.18 7.62 -2.01
N ALA A 466 17.69 8.80 -1.62
CA ALA A 466 17.93 9.33 -0.28
C ALA A 466 17.28 8.48 0.83
N GLN A 467 16.03 8.09 0.66
CA GLN A 467 15.33 7.32 1.67
C GLN A 467 15.85 5.87 1.81
N PRO A 468 16.10 5.08 0.75
CA PRO A 468 16.74 3.77 0.89
C PRO A 468 18.11 3.82 1.58
N LEU A 469 18.96 4.80 1.27
CA LEU A 469 20.24 4.99 1.94
C LEU A 469 20.09 5.30 3.43
N LEU A 470 19.05 6.04 3.80
CA LEU A 470 18.80 6.48 5.18
C LEU A 470 18.15 5.39 6.04
N PHE A 471 17.16 4.69 5.50
CA PHE A 471 16.30 3.78 6.27
C PHE A 471 16.63 2.30 6.12
N THR A 472 17.52 1.93 5.19
CA THR A 472 17.88 0.53 4.94
C THR A 472 19.38 0.36 4.77
N ASP A 473 19.85 -0.89 4.81
CA ASP A 473 21.22 -1.26 4.44
C ASP A 473 21.33 -1.69 2.96
N ASP A 474 20.30 -1.48 2.19
CA ASP A 474 20.22 -1.86 0.78
C ASP A 474 21.23 -1.06 -0.07
N ASP A 475 21.67 -1.66 -1.16
CA ASP A 475 22.48 -0.99 -2.18
C ASP A 475 21.61 -0.18 -3.14
N VAL A 476 22.12 0.95 -3.61
CA VAL A 476 21.48 1.81 -4.60
C VAL A 476 22.41 1.98 -5.80
N ILE A 477 22.00 1.48 -6.96
CA ILE A 477 22.77 1.55 -8.20
C ILE A 477 21.95 2.25 -9.28
N ILE A 478 22.54 3.20 -9.97
CA ILE A 478 21.84 4.08 -10.91
C ILE A 478 22.51 4.01 -12.28
N LEU A 479 21.70 3.76 -13.33
CA LEU A 479 22.09 3.96 -14.73
C LEU A 479 21.57 5.34 -15.17
N ASP A 480 22.47 6.24 -15.51
CA ASP A 480 22.21 7.67 -15.71
C ASP A 480 22.67 8.13 -17.10
N PRO A 481 21.84 7.98 -18.15
CA PRO A 481 22.18 8.35 -19.52
C PRO A 481 22.45 9.84 -19.72
N ASN A 482 21.89 10.70 -18.87
CA ASN A 482 22.02 12.15 -19.01
C ASN A 482 23.03 12.79 -18.03
N ASN A 483 23.61 12.00 -17.11
CA ASN A 483 24.47 12.46 -16.01
C ASN A 483 23.78 13.46 -15.06
N GLU A 484 22.45 13.34 -14.88
CA GLU A 484 21.65 14.22 -14.01
C GLU A 484 21.88 13.94 -12.51
N GLN A 485 22.28 12.72 -12.17
CA GLN A 485 22.47 12.28 -10.79
C GLN A 485 23.91 12.47 -10.29
N MET A 486 24.85 12.79 -11.18
CA MET A 486 26.29 12.82 -10.91
C MET A 486 26.69 13.73 -9.74
N GLU A 487 26.25 14.99 -9.75
CA GLU A 487 26.60 15.95 -8.68
C GLU A 487 26.05 15.51 -7.32
N PHE A 488 24.81 15.00 -7.31
CA PHE A 488 24.17 14.52 -6.09
C PHE A 488 24.91 13.32 -5.52
N ILE A 489 25.17 12.29 -6.32
CA ILE A 489 25.87 11.07 -5.86
C ILE A 489 27.26 11.40 -5.32
N ARG A 490 28.04 12.23 -6.04
CA ARG A 490 29.38 12.65 -5.60
C ARG A 490 29.38 13.51 -4.34
N SER A 491 28.28 14.18 -4.03
CA SER A 491 28.14 14.99 -2.81
C SER A 491 27.92 14.14 -1.56
N LEU A 492 27.51 12.88 -1.74
CA LEU A 492 27.22 11.98 -0.63
C LEU A 492 28.45 11.18 -0.21
N ARG A 493 28.57 10.94 1.09
CA ARG A 493 29.65 10.13 1.64
C ARG A 493 29.60 8.72 1.07
N GLY A 494 30.73 8.23 0.55
CA GLY A 494 30.81 6.92 -0.06
C GLY A 494 30.14 6.81 -1.45
N GLY A 495 29.53 7.87 -1.97
CA GLY A 495 28.95 7.86 -3.30
C GLY A 495 30.00 7.76 -4.40
N MET A 496 29.88 6.75 -5.26
CA MET A 496 30.79 6.51 -6.38
C MET A 496 30.06 6.77 -7.69
N TYR A 497 30.72 7.48 -8.61
CA TYR A 497 30.12 7.78 -9.91
C TYR A 497 31.12 7.51 -11.04
N PHE A 498 30.79 6.54 -11.87
CA PHE A 498 31.54 6.16 -13.06
C PHE A 498 31.03 6.92 -14.28
N ASP A 499 31.84 7.81 -14.84
CA ASP A 499 31.53 8.49 -16.10
C ASP A 499 32.34 7.82 -17.21
N PHE A 500 31.67 7.05 -18.05
CA PHE A 500 32.31 6.31 -19.14
C PHE A 500 32.63 7.25 -20.32
N THR A 501 33.81 7.81 -20.29
CA THR A 501 34.37 8.57 -21.42
C THR A 501 35.71 8.02 -21.82
N PRO A 502 36.13 8.11 -23.09
CA PRO A 502 37.46 7.62 -23.53
C PRO A 502 38.63 8.29 -22.78
N GLN A 503 38.42 9.47 -22.21
CA GLN A 503 39.40 10.21 -21.44
C GLN A 503 39.28 10.00 -19.93
N SER A 504 38.30 9.21 -19.49
CA SER A 504 38.09 8.95 -18.05
C SER A 504 39.25 8.11 -17.53
N LYS A 505 39.81 8.56 -16.39
CA LYS A 505 40.78 7.77 -15.64
C LYS A 505 40.12 6.81 -14.65
N ILE A 506 38.86 6.50 -14.89
CA ILE A 506 38.05 5.62 -14.05
C ILE A 506 38.01 4.26 -14.76
N TYR A 507 38.45 3.23 -14.05
CA TYR A 507 38.61 1.88 -14.61
C TYR A 507 37.69 0.91 -13.91
N MET A 508 37.02 0.05 -14.67
CA MET A 508 36.17 -1.01 -14.17
C MET A 508 36.63 -2.36 -14.73
N LYS A 509 37.15 -3.20 -13.86
CA LYS A 509 37.70 -4.52 -14.19
C LYS A 509 36.56 -5.54 -14.34
N PRO A 510 36.36 -6.12 -15.55
CA PRO A 510 35.26 -7.08 -15.73
C PRO A 510 35.51 -8.46 -15.11
N TYR A 511 36.77 -8.79 -14.79
CA TYR A 511 37.21 -10.12 -14.35
C TYR A 511 37.50 -10.21 -12.84
N GLU A 512 36.79 -9.46 -12.04
CA GLU A 512 36.96 -9.48 -10.57
C GLU A 512 36.41 -10.79 -9.97
N ILE A 513 37.13 -11.31 -8.96
CA ILE A 513 36.70 -12.53 -8.26
C ILE A 513 36.11 -12.13 -6.90
N PRO A 514 34.82 -12.36 -6.67
CA PRO A 514 34.22 -12.08 -5.37
C PRO A 514 34.76 -12.99 -4.26
N ASP A 515 34.75 -12.48 -3.02
CA ASP A 515 35.26 -13.20 -1.84
C ASP A 515 34.59 -14.57 -1.65
N TYR A 516 33.27 -14.66 -1.91
CA TYR A 516 32.54 -15.94 -1.80
C TYR A 516 33.00 -17.00 -2.81
N VAL A 517 33.55 -16.57 -3.96
CA VAL A 517 34.15 -17.48 -4.96
C VAL A 517 35.57 -17.86 -4.56
N GLU A 518 36.37 -16.89 -4.11
CA GLU A 518 37.75 -17.14 -3.68
C GLU A 518 37.82 -18.14 -2.52
N ASN A 519 36.91 -17.99 -1.58
CA ASN A 519 36.77 -18.88 -0.42
C ASN A 519 35.82 -20.08 -0.67
N GLY A 520 35.21 -20.16 -1.84
CA GLY A 520 34.22 -21.17 -2.20
C GLY A 520 34.81 -22.55 -2.54
N ASP A 521 33.93 -23.54 -2.57
CA ASP A 521 34.27 -24.90 -2.98
C ASP A 521 34.44 -25.00 -4.53
N SER A 522 34.83 -26.19 -5.02
CA SER A 522 35.00 -26.45 -6.44
C SER A 522 33.72 -26.25 -7.25
N ASN A 523 32.54 -26.48 -6.68
CA ASN A 523 31.25 -26.27 -7.37
C ASN A 523 30.95 -24.80 -7.59
N VAL A 524 31.19 -23.96 -6.56
CA VAL A 524 31.03 -22.49 -6.63
C VAL A 524 31.98 -21.93 -7.68
N ARG A 525 33.26 -22.34 -7.65
CA ARG A 525 34.27 -21.92 -8.65
C ARG A 525 33.90 -22.32 -10.06
N ASN A 526 33.45 -23.56 -10.27
CA ASN A 526 33.05 -24.04 -11.60
C ASN A 526 31.83 -23.27 -12.17
N LYS A 527 30.83 -22.96 -11.32
CA LYS A 527 29.69 -22.12 -11.72
C LYS A 527 30.15 -20.70 -12.09
N PHE A 528 31.06 -20.14 -11.31
CA PHE A 528 31.64 -18.83 -11.58
C PHE A 528 32.41 -18.84 -12.93
N ILE A 529 33.29 -19.84 -13.20
CA ILE A 529 34.02 -19.97 -14.46
C ILE A 529 33.05 -20.09 -15.64
N ALA A 530 31.96 -20.84 -15.51
CA ALA A 530 30.92 -20.93 -16.54
C ALA A 530 30.25 -19.57 -16.81
N ARG A 531 29.93 -18.80 -15.77
CA ARG A 531 29.41 -17.44 -15.92
C ARG A 531 30.39 -16.49 -16.59
N MET A 532 31.67 -16.51 -16.17
CA MET A 532 32.71 -15.71 -16.77
C MET A 532 32.96 -16.08 -18.25
N THR A 533 32.81 -17.36 -18.58
CA THR A 533 32.88 -17.85 -19.98
C THR A 533 31.75 -17.25 -20.82
N ASN A 534 30.50 -17.25 -20.28
CA ASN A 534 29.36 -16.67 -20.99
C ASN A 534 29.51 -15.15 -21.15
N PHE A 535 29.92 -14.45 -20.07
CA PHE A 535 30.21 -13.01 -20.12
C PHE A 535 31.26 -12.69 -21.17
N SER A 536 32.43 -13.39 -21.15
CA SER A 536 33.53 -13.15 -22.08
C SER A 536 33.13 -13.43 -23.52
N ASN A 537 32.31 -14.46 -23.75
CA ASN A 537 31.76 -14.75 -25.06
C ASN A 537 30.88 -13.61 -25.58
N SER A 538 29.98 -13.09 -24.74
CA SER A 538 29.12 -11.97 -25.10
C SER A 538 29.92 -10.69 -25.32
N PHE A 539 30.91 -10.41 -24.44
CA PHE A 539 31.79 -9.26 -24.56
C PHE A 539 32.60 -9.32 -25.86
N CYS A 540 33.26 -10.46 -26.17
CA CYS A 540 33.99 -10.61 -27.42
C CYS A 540 33.07 -10.51 -28.65
N ALA A 541 31.86 -11.05 -28.58
CA ALA A 541 30.90 -10.92 -29.68
C ALA A 541 30.46 -9.47 -29.92
N SER A 542 30.29 -8.66 -28.85
CA SER A 542 29.89 -7.26 -28.99
C SER A 542 30.94 -6.34 -29.60
N ILE A 543 32.24 -6.70 -29.49
CA ILE A 543 33.32 -5.92 -30.06
C ILE A 543 33.72 -6.37 -31.50
N MET A 544 33.28 -7.57 -31.93
CA MET A 544 33.57 -8.13 -33.25
C MET A 544 32.51 -7.72 -34.29
N THR A 545 32.22 -6.43 -34.42
CA THR A 545 31.10 -5.90 -35.23
C THR A 545 31.21 -6.17 -36.73
N ASN A 546 32.42 -6.29 -37.25
CA ASN A 546 32.67 -6.47 -38.67
C ASN A 546 32.93 -7.93 -39.05
N ILE A 547 32.74 -8.88 -38.14
CA ILE A 547 33.07 -10.30 -38.30
C ILE A 547 31.83 -11.14 -38.01
N VAL A 548 31.58 -12.16 -38.82
CA VAL A 548 30.51 -13.11 -38.52
C VAL A 548 30.98 -14.05 -37.40
N VAL A 549 30.54 -13.74 -36.19
CA VAL A 549 30.91 -14.52 -35.01
C VAL A 549 30.26 -15.89 -35.07
N THR A 550 31.08 -16.94 -35.02
CA THR A 550 30.65 -18.32 -35.04
C THR A 550 30.88 -19.01 -33.70
N ARG A 551 30.30 -20.18 -33.50
CA ARG A 551 30.52 -21.00 -32.30
C ARG A 551 32.01 -21.37 -32.10
N ILE A 552 32.82 -21.39 -33.16
CA ILE A 552 34.26 -21.68 -33.09
C ILE A 552 34.97 -20.55 -32.36
N HIS A 553 34.68 -19.29 -32.70
CA HIS A 553 35.21 -18.11 -31.98
C HIS A 553 34.94 -18.25 -30.48
N MET A 554 33.68 -18.53 -30.10
CA MET A 554 33.26 -18.67 -28.68
C MET A 554 33.97 -19.82 -27.97
N ASN A 555 34.27 -20.91 -28.67
CA ASN A 555 35.02 -22.04 -28.11
C ASN A 555 36.47 -21.64 -27.75
N TYR A 556 37.15 -20.84 -28.57
CA TYR A 556 38.50 -20.37 -28.29
C TYR A 556 38.51 -19.40 -27.10
N VAL A 557 37.55 -18.46 -27.03
CA VAL A 557 37.36 -17.57 -25.87
C VAL A 557 37.08 -18.39 -24.61
N GLY A 558 36.16 -19.36 -24.68
CA GLY A 558 35.78 -20.17 -23.52
C GLY A 558 36.89 -21.03 -22.96
N ARG A 559 37.76 -21.59 -23.84
CA ARG A 559 38.96 -22.32 -23.40
C ARG A 559 39.94 -21.41 -22.70
N ALA A 560 40.22 -20.22 -23.26
CA ALA A 560 41.12 -19.25 -22.66
C ALA A 560 40.64 -18.79 -21.29
N VAL A 561 39.35 -18.47 -21.13
CA VAL A 561 38.74 -18.09 -19.82
C VAL A 561 38.91 -19.22 -18.79
N ARG A 562 38.59 -20.46 -19.19
CA ARG A 562 38.73 -21.61 -18.31
C ARG A 562 40.18 -21.78 -17.85
N THR A 563 41.13 -21.80 -18.80
CA THR A 563 42.57 -21.92 -18.49
C THR A 563 43.03 -20.81 -17.55
N MET A 564 42.59 -19.56 -17.78
CA MET A 564 42.99 -18.42 -16.97
C MET A 564 42.54 -18.55 -15.51
N TYR A 565 41.29 -18.99 -15.27
CA TYR A 565 40.77 -19.17 -13.92
C TYR A 565 41.25 -20.45 -13.24
N GLU A 566 41.42 -21.57 -14.00
CA GLU A 566 41.98 -22.81 -13.47
C GLU A 566 43.43 -22.62 -13.02
N GLU A 567 44.25 -21.91 -13.78
CA GLU A 567 45.60 -21.51 -13.35
C GLU A 567 45.56 -20.68 -12.09
N TYR A 568 44.68 -19.69 -12.03
CA TYR A 568 44.51 -18.84 -10.82
C TYR A 568 44.14 -19.63 -9.58
N PHE A 569 43.18 -20.53 -9.66
CA PHE A 569 42.68 -21.29 -8.49
C PHE A 569 43.59 -22.46 -8.10
N ASN A 570 44.34 -23.03 -9.04
CA ASN A 570 45.23 -24.16 -8.81
C ASN A 570 46.65 -23.73 -8.37
N GLU A 571 47.00 -22.46 -8.43
CA GLU A 571 48.31 -21.95 -8.06
C GLU A 571 48.48 -21.97 -6.54
N THR A 572 48.94 -23.11 -6.00
CA THR A 572 49.21 -23.37 -4.57
C THR A 572 50.56 -22.79 -4.10
N SER A 573 51.13 -21.86 -4.86
CA SER A 573 52.49 -21.34 -4.58
C SER A 573 52.56 -20.59 -3.27
N LYS A 574 53.43 -21.02 -2.37
CA LYS A 574 53.85 -20.33 -1.15
C LYS A 574 54.48 -18.94 -1.41
N HIS A 575 54.56 -18.50 -2.63
CA HIS A 575 55.02 -17.19 -3.08
C HIS A 575 53.91 -16.33 -3.64
N ALA A 576 53.03 -15.84 -2.74
CA ALA A 576 51.88 -14.98 -3.02
C ALA A 576 52.16 -13.68 -3.83
N LYS A 577 53.42 -13.41 -4.17
CA LYS A 577 53.87 -12.21 -4.93
C LYS A 577 53.81 -12.35 -6.44
N LYS A 578 53.41 -13.49 -7.03
CA LYS A 578 53.42 -13.72 -8.47
C LYS A 578 52.12 -14.30 -9.05
N LYS A 579 51.01 -14.33 -8.29
CA LYS A 579 49.74 -14.80 -8.78
C LYS A 579 49.23 -13.81 -9.82
N LYS A 580 49.15 -14.20 -11.09
CA LYS A 580 48.59 -13.36 -12.16
C LYS A 580 47.07 -13.32 -11.98
N TYR A 581 46.57 -12.16 -11.60
CA TYR A 581 45.10 -11.96 -11.44
C TYR A 581 44.43 -11.96 -12.81
N PRO A 582 43.27 -12.56 -13.01
CA PRO A 582 42.51 -12.53 -14.26
C PRO A 582 42.22 -11.10 -14.74
N THR A 583 42.57 -10.79 -15.97
CA THR A 583 42.38 -9.49 -16.62
C THR A 583 42.06 -9.66 -18.10
N LEU A 584 41.51 -8.63 -18.76
CA LEU A 584 41.28 -8.67 -20.21
C LEU A 584 42.55 -8.81 -21.01
N PRO A 585 43.68 -8.13 -20.69
CA PRO A 585 45.00 -8.39 -21.33
C PRO A 585 45.46 -9.83 -21.16
N LEU A 586 45.30 -10.44 -19.98
CA LEU A 586 45.65 -11.85 -19.76
C LEU A 586 44.79 -12.79 -20.59
N LEU A 587 43.47 -12.50 -20.74
CA LEU A 587 42.57 -13.25 -21.61
C LEU A 587 43.08 -13.20 -23.08
N ARG A 588 43.41 -11.99 -23.56
CA ARG A 588 43.96 -11.81 -24.91
C ARG A 588 45.27 -12.65 -25.11
N GLU A 589 46.19 -12.62 -24.10
CA GLU A 589 47.40 -13.44 -24.08
C GLU A 589 47.08 -14.95 -24.20
N LYS A 590 46.10 -15.42 -23.37
CA LYS A 590 45.69 -16.83 -23.39
C LYS A 590 44.99 -17.26 -24.68
N ILE A 591 44.23 -16.37 -25.34
CA ILE A 591 43.64 -16.64 -26.66
C ILE A 591 44.76 -16.76 -27.68
N LYS A 592 45.71 -15.84 -27.73
CA LYS A 592 46.85 -15.82 -28.64
C LYS A 592 47.72 -17.07 -28.51
N ALA A 593 47.96 -17.55 -27.30
CA ALA A 593 48.76 -18.76 -27.04
C ALA A 593 48.13 -20.02 -27.64
N GLN A 594 46.85 -20.04 -27.97
CA GLN A 594 46.22 -21.19 -28.62
C GLN A 594 46.66 -21.32 -30.11
N ILE A 595 47.24 -20.30 -30.73
CA ILE A 595 47.73 -20.35 -32.12
C ILE A 595 48.76 -21.47 -32.31
N ASP A 596 49.61 -21.69 -31.30
CA ASP A 596 50.67 -22.70 -31.33
C ASP A 596 50.11 -24.12 -31.16
N THR A 597 48.90 -24.29 -30.74
CA THR A 597 48.22 -25.57 -30.48
C THR A 597 47.33 -26.04 -31.63
N VAL A 598 47.10 -25.20 -32.66
CA VAL A 598 46.22 -25.49 -33.79
C VAL A 598 47.02 -25.69 -35.09
N GLU A 599 46.65 -26.70 -35.87
CA GLU A 599 47.32 -27.06 -37.13
C GLU A 599 46.73 -26.33 -38.35
N PHE A 600 45.40 -26.09 -38.35
CA PHE A 600 44.65 -25.52 -39.46
C PHE A 600 44.83 -24.00 -39.60
N THR A 601 45.09 -23.52 -40.77
CA THR A 601 45.29 -22.10 -41.10
C THR A 601 43.99 -21.29 -40.80
N GLU A 602 42.83 -21.88 -41.00
CA GLU A 602 41.54 -21.24 -40.73
C GLU A 602 41.34 -20.99 -39.25
N ASP A 603 41.70 -21.93 -38.39
CA ASP A 603 41.63 -21.78 -36.95
C ASP A 603 42.60 -20.68 -36.46
N LYS A 604 43.80 -20.60 -37.04
CA LYS A 604 44.73 -19.51 -36.71
C LYS A 604 44.16 -18.14 -37.10
N ARG A 605 43.45 -18.05 -38.23
CA ARG A 605 42.77 -16.83 -38.65
C ARG A 605 41.71 -16.41 -37.66
N ILE A 606 40.86 -17.36 -37.26
CA ILE A 606 39.78 -17.11 -36.26
C ILE A 606 40.35 -16.60 -34.93
N ILE A 607 41.45 -17.21 -34.45
CA ILE A 607 42.09 -16.78 -33.20
C ILE A 607 42.66 -15.35 -33.36
N MET A 608 43.27 -15.03 -34.51
CA MET A 608 43.80 -13.68 -34.76
C MET A 608 42.69 -12.64 -34.87
N GLU A 609 41.54 -12.95 -35.48
CA GLU A 609 40.37 -12.08 -35.53
C GLU A 609 39.89 -11.68 -34.13
N ILE A 610 39.88 -12.61 -33.16
CA ILE A 610 39.55 -12.33 -31.76
C ILE A 610 40.64 -11.45 -31.10
N VAL A 611 41.93 -11.81 -31.29
CA VAL A 611 43.07 -11.10 -30.67
C VAL A 611 43.15 -9.65 -31.16
N ASP A 612 42.95 -9.43 -32.47
CA ASP A 612 42.98 -8.09 -33.08
C ASP A 612 41.78 -7.26 -32.63
N SER A 613 40.58 -7.85 -32.53
CA SER A 613 39.40 -7.15 -32.00
C SER A 613 39.57 -6.75 -30.55
N LEU A 614 40.33 -7.48 -29.74
CA LEU A 614 40.63 -7.15 -28.35
C LEU A 614 41.73 -6.09 -28.17
N GLU A 615 42.45 -5.71 -29.27
CA GLU A 615 43.58 -4.78 -29.17
C GLU A 615 43.19 -3.41 -28.65
N ASP A 616 42.13 -2.82 -29.21
CA ASP A 616 41.65 -1.51 -28.82
C ASP A 616 41.16 -1.45 -27.35
N TYR A 617 40.70 -2.59 -26.83
CA TYR A 617 40.19 -2.72 -25.46
C TYR A 617 41.26 -3.15 -24.44
N THR A 618 42.48 -3.44 -24.88
CA THR A 618 43.58 -3.88 -24.01
C THR A 618 44.76 -2.92 -23.97
N THR A 619 45.10 -2.33 -25.13
CA THR A 619 46.26 -1.45 -25.29
C THR A 619 45.95 -0.22 -26.17
N GLY A 620 44.71 -0.14 -26.72
CA GLY A 620 44.24 0.94 -27.60
C GLY A 620 43.47 2.02 -26.85
N VAL A 621 42.55 2.67 -27.58
CA VAL A 621 41.78 3.87 -27.09
C VAL A 621 40.80 3.52 -25.97
N TYR A 622 40.32 2.26 -25.94
CA TYR A 622 39.29 1.81 -24.99
C TYR A 622 39.88 0.91 -23.89
N ASP A 623 41.09 1.23 -23.39
CA ASP A 623 41.82 0.42 -22.42
C ASP A 623 41.21 0.46 -20.98
N MET A 624 40.07 1.15 -20.81
CA MET A 624 39.40 1.27 -19.49
C MET A 624 39.00 -0.06 -18.85
N PHE A 625 38.85 -1.12 -19.65
CA PHE A 625 38.55 -2.48 -19.18
C PHE A 625 39.80 -3.32 -18.87
N ALA A 626 40.98 -2.82 -19.19
CA ALA A 626 42.22 -3.51 -19.02
C ALA A 626 42.92 -3.28 -17.69
N HIS A 627 42.57 -2.20 -17.02
CA HIS A 627 43.18 -1.75 -15.76
C HIS A 627 42.47 -2.32 -14.53
N GLU A 628 43.13 -2.26 -13.38
CA GLU A 628 42.52 -2.57 -12.11
C GLU A 628 41.48 -1.51 -11.74
N THR A 629 40.39 -1.94 -11.15
CA THR A 629 39.32 -1.04 -10.66
C THR A 629 39.89 -0.09 -9.63
N ASN A 630 39.75 1.21 -9.86
CA ASN A 630 40.31 2.27 -9.02
C ASN A 630 39.23 2.99 -8.19
N LEU A 631 37.99 2.50 -8.18
CA LEU A 631 36.92 2.96 -7.30
C LEU A 631 36.48 1.83 -6.37
N ASP A 632 35.91 2.22 -5.24
CA ASP A 632 35.36 1.24 -4.29
C ASP A 632 34.07 0.65 -4.81
N MET A 633 34.14 -0.54 -5.41
CA MET A 633 33.01 -1.27 -5.92
C MET A 633 32.10 -1.87 -4.81
N ASN A 634 32.54 -1.79 -3.54
CA ASN A 634 31.76 -2.22 -2.38
C ASN A 634 30.87 -1.09 -1.83
N SER A 635 30.97 0.12 -2.41
CA SER A 635 30.08 1.21 -2.03
C SER A 635 28.62 0.83 -2.21
N ARG A 636 27.78 1.30 -1.26
CA ARG A 636 26.32 1.11 -1.33
C ARG A 636 25.65 2.02 -2.37
N LEU A 637 26.28 3.12 -2.76
CA LEU A 637 25.76 4.07 -3.73
C LEU A 637 26.69 4.19 -4.93
N ILE A 638 26.27 3.67 -6.06
CA ILE A 638 27.03 3.68 -7.31
C ILE A 638 26.17 4.23 -8.45
N GLY A 639 26.69 5.24 -9.17
CA GLY A 639 26.12 5.77 -10.41
C GLY A 639 26.99 5.45 -11.62
N PHE A 640 26.35 5.08 -12.72
CA PHE A 640 26.98 4.88 -14.01
C PHE A 640 26.49 5.94 -15.00
N GLY A 641 27.35 6.91 -15.32
CA GLY A 641 27.09 7.97 -16.31
C GLY A 641 27.35 7.46 -17.71
N LEU A 642 26.36 7.57 -18.58
CA LEU A 642 26.38 7.00 -19.92
C LEU A 642 26.29 8.06 -21.03
N LYS A 643 26.24 9.35 -20.68
CA LYS A 643 26.00 10.49 -21.61
C LYS A 643 27.05 10.61 -22.69
N ASN A 644 28.30 10.33 -22.38
CA ASN A 644 29.45 10.57 -23.25
C ASN A 644 30.04 9.29 -23.76
N ILE A 645 29.31 8.17 -23.74
CA ILE A 645 29.77 6.89 -24.28
C ILE A 645 29.72 6.92 -25.82
N ASP A 646 30.82 6.56 -26.46
CA ASP A 646 30.84 6.31 -27.92
C ASP A 646 29.94 5.13 -28.27
N GLN A 647 29.27 5.19 -29.41
CA GLN A 647 28.39 4.11 -29.86
C GLN A 647 29.08 2.75 -30.01
N GLU A 648 30.36 2.74 -30.31
CA GLU A 648 31.18 1.52 -30.49
C GLU A 648 31.41 0.77 -29.19
N ILE A 649 31.50 1.49 -28.05
CA ILE A 649 31.74 0.89 -26.74
C ILE A 649 30.48 0.73 -25.90
N TRP A 650 29.31 1.17 -26.41
CA TRP A 650 28.06 1.11 -25.68
C TRP A 650 27.72 -0.31 -25.20
N GLU A 651 27.73 -1.27 -26.12
CA GLU A 651 27.35 -2.63 -25.80
C GLU A 651 28.35 -3.34 -24.86
N PRO A 652 29.67 -3.25 -25.03
CA PRO A 652 30.62 -3.74 -24.04
C PRO A 652 30.50 -3.10 -22.66
N CYS A 653 30.21 -1.79 -22.59
CA CYS A 653 29.96 -1.09 -21.32
C CYS A 653 28.71 -1.64 -20.61
N MET A 654 27.59 -1.75 -21.32
CA MET A 654 26.33 -2.26 -20.75
C MET A 654 26.47 -3.72 -20.29
N LEU A 655 27.15 -4.57 -21.08
CA LEU A 655 27.44 -5.94 -20.67
C LEU A 655 28.26 -5.99 -19.37
N THR A 656 29.26 -5.11 -19.24
CA THR A 656 30.12 -5.06 -18.04
C THR A 656 29.33 -4.58 -16.81
N ILE A 657 28.47 -3.56 -16.98
CA ILE A 657 27.61 -3.06 -15.90
C ILE A 657 26.62 -4.14 -15.47
N MET A 658 25.93 -4.79 -16.41
CA MET A 658 24.95 -5.84 -16.09
C MET A 658 25.62 -7.07 -15.46
N HIS A 659 26.84 -7.38 -15.88
CA HIS A 659 27.65 -8.41 -15.23
C HIS A 659 27.98 -8.05 -13.79
N PHE A 660 28.46 -6.83 -13.55
CA PHE A 660 28.71 -6.30 -12.20
C PHE A 660 27.46 -6.37 -11.31
N LEU A 661 26.29 -5.91 -11.83
CA LEU A 661 25.02 -5.98 -11.11
C LEU A 661 24.67 -7.41 -10.71
N SER A 662 24.83 -8.36 -11.63
CA SER A 662 24.57 -9.77 -11.35
C SER A 662 25.48 -10.33 -10.24
N MET A 663 26.76 -9.94 -10.24
CA MET A 663 27.72 -10.34 -9.19
C MET A 663 27.38 -9.71 -7.84
N ARG A 664 26.98 -8.44 -7.84
CA ARG A 664 26.59 -7.71 -6.63
C ARG A 664 25.32 -8.31 -5.99
N ILE A 665 24.33 -8.67 -6.81
CA ILE A 665 23.11 -9.35 -6.36
C ILE A 665 23.46 -10.68 -5.69
N ASP A 666 24.36 -11.47 -6.26
CA ASP A 666 24.75 -12.75 -5.65
C ASP A 666 25.42 -12.55 -4.28
N THR A 667 26.28 -11.54 -4.16
CA THR A 667 26.90 -11.17 -2.87
C THR A 667 25.84 -10.73 -1.84
N ASN A 668 24.86 -9.93 -2.26
CA ASN A 668 23.82 -9.42 -1.40
C ASN A 668 22.83 -10.50 -0.92
N GLN A 669 22.67 -11.60 -1.69
CA GLN A 669 21.86 -12.74 -1.24
C GLN A 669 22.39 -13.38 0.06
N GLU A 670 23.72 -13.43 0.23
CA GLU A 670 24.33 -13.97 1.45
C GLU A 670 24.06 -13.08 2.67
N THR A 671 24.05 -11.74 2.47
CA THR A 671 23.82 -10.75 3.53
C THR A 671 22.34 -10.41 3.72
N LYS A 672 21.45 -10.91 2.86
CA LYS A 672 20.01 -10.60 2.80
C LYS A 672 19.71 -9.11 2.57
N GLN A 673 20.61 -8.40 1.93
CA GLN A 673 20.44 -7.01 1.51
C GLN A 673 19.73 -6.96 0.16
N ALA A 674 18.86 -5.97 -0.04
CA ALA A 674 18.28 -5.74 -1.37
C ALA A 674 19.19 -4.83 -2.20
N LEU A 675 18.96 -4.83 -3.52
CA LEU A 675 19.63 -3.93 -4.44
C LEU A 675 18.57 -3.12 -5.18
N HIS A 676 18.60 -1.80 -5.06
CA HIS A 676 17.78 -0.87 -5.82
C HIS A 676 18.53 -0.51 -7.11
N LEU A 677 18.03 -1.00 -8.25
CA LEU A 677 18.51 -0.60 -9.57
C LEU A 677 17.60 0.46 -10.17
N ILE A 678 18.10 1.66 -10.31
CA ILE A 678 17.39 2.78 -10.88
C ILE A 678 17.91 2.99 -12.31
N VAL A 679 17.01 3.00 -13.27
CA VAL A 679 17.30 3.25 -14.68
C VAL A 679 16.62 4.56 -15.06
N ASP A 680 17.37 5.65 -15.07
CA ASP A 680 16.85 6.92 -15.56
C ASP A 680 16.84 6.91 -17.09
N GLU A 681 15.84 7.57 -17.70
CA GLU A 681 15.65 7.63 -19.16
C GLU A 681 15.73 6.25 -19.85
N ALA A 682 14.94 5.29 -19.35
CA ALA A 682 14.95 3.90 -19.81
C ALA A 682 14.73 3.75 -21.35
N GLN A 683 14.01 4.72 -21.98
CA GLN A 683 13.81 4.72 -23.42
C GLN A 683 15.16 4.83 -24.19
N VAL A 684 16.13 5.59 -23.67
CA VAL A 684 17.46 5.75 -24.30
C VAL A 684 18.22 4.41 -24.25
N LEU A 685 18.17 3.72 -23.11
CA LEU A 685 18.82 2.41 -22.95
C LEU A 685 18.16 1.32 -23.80
N CYS A 686 16.84 1.41 -24.01
CA CYS A 686 16.07 0.44 -24.79
C CYS A 686 16.03 0.73 -26.30
N GLU A 687 16.74 1.74 -26.81
CA GLU A 687 16.97 1.89 -28.26
C GLU A 687 17.79 0.71 -28.84
N LYS A 688 18.64 0.12 -28.02
CA LYS A 688 19.40 -1.07 -28.38
C LYS A 688 18.65 -2.32 -27.91
N GLU A 689 18.36 -3.24 -28.83
CA GLU A 689 17.59 -4.46 -28.55
C GLU A 689 18.29 -5.36 -27.51
N THR A 690 19.62 -5.43 -27.54
CA THR A 690 20.42 -6.19 -26.56
C THR A 690 20.29 -5.66 -25.15
N THR A 691 20.34 -4.35 -24.96
CA THR A 691 20.14 -3.69 -23.63
C THR A 691 18.71 -3.83 -23.16
N ALA A 692 17.73 -3.65 -24.06
CA ALA A 692 16.32 -3.83 -23.75
C ALA A 692 16.01 -5.26 -23.26
N ALA A 693 16.55 -6.28 -23.92
CA ALA A 693 16.41 -7.67 -23.51
C ALA A 693 17.03 -7.96 -22.14
N GLN A 694 18.19 -7.37 -21.84
CA GLN A 694 18.84 -7.50 -20.53
C GLN A 694 18.03 -6.86 -19.39
N LEU A 695 17.47 -5.67 -19.62
CA LEU A 695 16.62 -4.99 -18.65
C LEU A 695 15.29 -5.73 -18.42
N LEU A 696 14.69 -6.25 -19.50
CA LEU A 696 13.48 -7.09 -19.39
C LEU A 696 13.79 -8.36 -18.58
N TYR A 697 14.89 -9.04 -18.87
CA TYR A 697 15.35 -10.19 -18.09
C TYR A 697 15.54 -9.84 -16.60
N ALA A 698 16.10 -8.67 -16.29
CA ALA A 698 16.27 -8.20 -14.93
C ALA A 698 14.93 -8.05 -14.20
N ILE A 699 13.92 -7.46 -14.83
CA ILE A 699 12.58 -7.31 -14.26
C ILE A 699 11.90 -8.67 -14.04
N GLU A 700 12.05 -9.61 -14.94
CA GLU A 700 11.41 -10.93 -14.82
C GLU A 700 12.08 -11.83 -13.77
N THR A 701 13.39 -11.69 -13.56
CA THR A 701 14.18 -12.63 -12.76
C THR A 701 14.67 -12.07 -11.43
N TYR A 702 15.07 -10.79 -11.36
CA TYR A 702 15.76 -10.20 -10.21
C TYR A 702 14.88 -10.10 -8.96
N ARG A 703 13.55 -10.09 -9.10
CA ARG A 703 12.62 -10.21 -7.98
C ARG A 703 12.96 -11.36 -7.03
N LYS A 704 13.33 -12.53 -7.58
CA LYS A 704 13.61 -13.74 -6.80
C LYS A 704 14.91 -13.67 -6.02
N VAL A 705 15.77 -12.74 -6.39
CA VAL A 705 17.13 -12.58 -5.85
C VAL A 705 17.30 -11.28 -5.06
N GLY A 706 16.19 -10.61 -4.70
CA GLY A 706 16.20 -9.46 -3.80
C GLY A 706 16.51 -8.12 -4.48
N ALA A 707 16.42 -8.01 -5.81
CA ALA A 707 16.60 -6.72 -6.48
C ALA A 707 15.27 -6.04 -6.80
N ILE A 708 15.25 -4.72 -6.69
CA ILE A 708 14.15 -3.81 -6.94
C ILE A 708 14.54 -2.92 -8.11
N VAL A 709 13.91 -3.10 -9.26
CA VAL A 709 14.20 -2.30 -10.46
C VAL A 709 13.18 -1.17 -10.57
N THR A 710 13.67 0.06 -10.74
CA THR A 710 12.85 1.25 -11.00
C THR A 710 13.26 1.84 -12.34
N LEU A 711 12.33 1.84 -13.31
CA LEU A 711 12.53 2.45 -14.60
C LEU A 711 11.88 3.83 -14.64
N ALA A 712 12.57 4.80 -15.22
CA ALA A 712 12.01 6.13 -15.43
C ALA A 712 12.05 6.48 -16.93
N ALA A 713 10.99 7.12 -17.43
CA ALA A 713 10.87 7.56 -18.81
C ALA A 713 10.22 8.95 -18.89
N GLN A 714 10.53 9.71 -19.96
CA GLN A 714 9.95 11.04 -20.13
C GLN A 714 8.54 11.00 -20.75
N ASN A 715 8.29 10.05 -21.62
CA ASN A 715 7.11 10.05 -22.45
C ASN A 715 6.49 8.66 -22.51
N ILE A 716 5.19 8.58 -22.19
CA ILE A 716 4.48 7.28 -22.22
C ILE A 716 4.30 6.75 -23.63
N THR A 717 4.17 7.60 -24.64
CA THR A 717 4.02 7.17 -26.04
C THR A 717 5.23 6.34 -26.48
N HIS A 718 6.45 6.79 -26.18
CA HIS A 718 7.66 6.02 -26.48
C HIS A 718 7.71 4.67 -25.73
N VAL A 719 7.20 4.64 -24.49
CA VAL A 719 7.10 3.39 -23.72
C VAL A 719 6.16 2.41 -24.40
N LEU A 720 5.05 2.89 -24.94
CA LEU A 720 4.04 2.04 -25.58
C LEU A 720 4.45 1.56 -26.98
N GLU A 721 5.22 2.36 -27.69
CA GLU A 721 5.72 2.02 -29.03
C GLU A 721 6.84 0.96 -28.99
N ASN A 722 7.63 0.92 -27.91
CA ASN A 722 8.69 -0.08 -27.74
C ASN A 722 8.14 -1.34 -27.04
N PRO A 723 8.14 -2.52 -27.70
CA PRO A 723 7.57 -3.75 -27.13
C PRO A 723 8.19 -4.14 -25.78
N SER A 724 9.52 -4.06 -25.65
CA SER A 724 10.23 -4.43 -24.42
C SER A 724 9.89 -3.49 -23.27
N LEU A 725 9.82 -2.17 -23.50
CA LEU A 725 9.40 -1.19 -22.47
C LEU A 725 7.95 -1.39 -22.07
N ARG A 726 7.07 -1.71 -23.01
CA ARG A 726 5.66 -1.99 -22.72
C ARG A 726 5.50 -3.24 -21.85
N ASP A 727 6.28 -4.28 -22.12
CA ASP A 727 6.26 -5.50 -21.31
C ASP A 727 6.83 -5.24 -19.91
N MET A 728 7.92 -4.47 -19.79
CA MET A 728 8.46 -4.03 -18.50
C MET A 728 7.44 -3.18 -17.72
N PHE A 729 6.77 -2.24 -18.38
CA PHE A 729 5.73 -1.42 -17.78
C PHE A 729 4.58 -2.26 -17.21
N SER A 730 4.15 -3.28 -17.96
CA SER A 730 3.07 -4.17 -17.53
C SER A 730 3.46 -5.01 -16.30
N ASN A 731 4.72 -5.37 -16.16
CA ASN A 731 5.27 -6.15 -15.05
C ASN A 731 5.54 -5.34 -13.77
N CYS A 732 5.38 -4.01 -13.80
CA CYS A 732 5.59 -3.14 -12.66
C CYS A 732 4.27 -2.81 -11.95
N PRO A 733 3.99 -3.30 -10.73
CA PRO A 733 2.77 -2.97 -9.98
C PRO A 733 2.85 -1.62 -9.26
N PHE A 734 4.04 -1.06 -9.11
CA PHE A 734 4.27 0.30 -8.63
C PHE A 734 4.49 1.22 -9.82
N LYS A 735 3.65 2.24 -9.99
CA LYS A 735 3.81 3.23 -11.06
C LYS A 735 3.58 4.63 -10.54
N VAL A 736 4.35 5.58 -11.03
CA VAL A 736 4.17 7.01 -10.74
C VAL A 736 4.09 7.78 -12.05
N PHE A 737 3.04 8.56 -12.18
CA PHE A 737 2.80 9.42 -13.34
C PHE A 737 2.79 10.86 -12.90
N PHE A 738 3.75 11.63 -13.34
CA PHE A 738 3.74 13.09 -13.26
C PHE A 738 2.97 13.66 -14.46
N ASP A 739 3.01 14.98 -14.62
CA ASP A 739 2.35 15.63 -15.76
C ASP A 739 2.73 14.97 -17.10
N GLN A 740 1.72 14.56 -17.85
CA GLN A 740 1.85 13.87 -19.14
C GLN A 740 1.42 14.76 -20.33
N GLY A 741 0.72 15.89 -20.06
CA GLY A 741 0.02 16.60 -21.12
C GLY A 741 -1.12 15.80 -21.76
N GLY A 742 -1.98 16.47 -22.53
CA GLY A 742 -3.24 15.86 -22.98
C GLY A 742 -3.09 14.65 -23.90
N LEU A 743 -2.11 14.62 -24.82
CA LEU A 743 -1.94 13.50 -25.76
C LEU A 743 -1.43 12.23 -25.06
N ASP A 744 -0.43 12.37 -24.22
CA ASP A 744 0.16 11.24 -23.49
C ASP A 744 -0.78 10.73 -22.40
N ALA A 745 -1.51 11.61 -21.72
CA ALA A 745 -2.57 11.22 -20.79
C ALA A 745 -3.64 10.37 -21.49
N ALA A 746 -4.05 10.73 -22.70
CA ALA A 746 -5.01 9.96 -23.50
C ALA A 746 -4.45 8.58 -23.93
N ASN A 747 -3.16 8.48 -24.24
CA ASN A 747 -2.53 7.19 -24.55
C ASN A 747 -2.39 6.31 -23.30
N LEU A 748 -2.05 6.89 -22.17
CA LEU A 748 -1.97 6.19 -20.90
C LEU A 748 -3.35 5.65 -20.47
N ALA A 749 -4.42 6.39 -20.68
CA ALA A 749 -5.79 5.97 -20.38
C ALA A 749 -6.27 4.76 -21.18
N LYS A 750 -5.62 4.41 -22.28
CA LYS A 750 -5.93 3.19 -23.05
C LYS A 750 -5.43 1.91 -22.36
N ILE A 751 -4.42 2.00 -21.49
CA ILE A 751 -3.78 0.85 -20.85
C ILE A 751 -3.97 0.80 -19.33
N GLN A 752 -4.25 1.95 -18.73
CA GLN A 752 -4.52 2.10 -17.30
C GLN A 752 -5.79 2.93 -17.14
N GLU A 753 -6.75 2.38 -16.42
CA GLU A 753 -8.00 3.09 -16.18
C GLU A 753 -7.85 4.17 -15.12
N PHE A 754 -8.33 5.36 -15.43
CA PHE A 754 -8.36 6.51 -14.52
C PHE A 754 -9.78 7.09 -14.43
N SER A 755 -10.15 7.56 -13.26
CA SER A 755 -11.35 8.38 -13.08
C SER A 755 -11.19 9.77 -13.74
N PRO A 756 -12.27 10.51 -13.95
CA PRO A 756 -12.17 11.87 -14.50
C PRO A 756 -11.27 12.81 -13.68
N THR A 757 -11.27 12.67 -12.36
CA THR A 757 -10.42 13.47 -11.46
C THR A 757 -8.94 13.10 -11.59
N GLU A 758 -8.64 11.81 -11.66
CA GLU A 758 -7.30 11.28 -11.84
C GLU A 758 -6.75 11.62 -13.23
N PHE A 759 -7.61 11.50 -14.27
CA PHE A 759 -7.26 11.86 -15.62
C PHE A 759 -6.91 13.35 -15.74
N LYS A 760 -7.71 14.24 -15.15
CA LYS A 760 -7.40 15.66 -15.09
C LYS A 760 -6.06 15.95 -14.39
N ALA A 761 -5.72 15.19 -13.34
CA ALA A 761 -4.44 15.30 -12.67
C ALA A 761 -3.25 14.81 -13.53
N LEU A 762 -3.48 13.99 -14.55
CA LEU A 762 -2.46 13.59 -15.51
C LEU A 762 -2.24 14.63 -16.60
N GLU A 763 -3.29 15.35 -16.99
CA GLU A 763 -3.22 16.39 -18.04
C GLU A 763 -2.61 17.70 -17.55
N GLU A 764 -2.96 18.09 -16.32
CA GLU A 764 -2.57 19.38 -15.74
C GLU A 764 -2.21 19.19 -14.27
N ASN A 765 -0.95 18.93 -13.98
CA ASN A 765 -0.47 18.83 -12.60
C ASN A 765 0.61 19.86 -12.30
N THR A 766 0.72 20.24 -11.05
CA THR A 766 1.83 21.07 -10.57
C THR A 766 3.11 20.23 -10.43
N GLU A 767 4.28 20.83 -10.68
CA GLU A 767 5.59 20.20 -10.47
C GLU A 767 5.66 19.52 -9.09
N GLY A 768 6.11 18.25 -9.05
CA GLY A 768 6.18 17.45 -7.84
C GLY A 768 4.84 16.85 -7.35
N CYS A 769 3.74 17.08 -8.06
CA CYS A 769 2.49 16.37 -7.88
C CYS A 769 2.33 15.27 -8.94
N GLY A 770 1.70 14.16 -8.59
CA GLY A 770 1.56 13.04 -9.52
C GLY A 770 0.41 12.11 -9.16
N VAL A 771 0.29 11.07 -9.95
CA VAL A 771 -0.63 9.95 -9.76
C VAL A 771 0.19 8.71 -9.45
N LEU A 772 -0.03 8.13 -8.27
CA LEU A 772 0.62 6.91 -7.81
C LEU A 772 -0.32 5.72 -8.01
N VAL A 773 0.16 4.65 -8.64
CA VAL A 773 -0.50 3.35 -8.68
C VAL A 773 0.20 2.40 -7.72
N TRP A 774 -0.56 1.89 -6.76
CA TRP A 774 -0.08 0.94 -5.74
C TRP A 774 -1.03 -0.24 -5.64
N ARG A 775 -0.57 -1.44 -5.94
CA ARG A 775 -1.42 -2.66 -5.93
C ARG A 775 -2.68 -2.53 -6.81
N GLY A 776 -2.59 -1.75 -7.89
CA GLY A 776 -3.72 -1.50 -8.79
C GLY A 776 -4.70 -0.42 -8.34
N ASN A 777 -4.55 0.15 -7.14
CA ASN A 777 -5.29 1.32 -6.70
C ASN A 777 -4.53 2.60 -7.11
N VAL A 778 -5.29 3.65 -7.41
CA VAL A 778 -4.77 4.93 -7.91
C VAL A 778 -4.90 5.99 -6.82
N TYR A 779 -3.84 6.76 -6.57
CA TYR A 779 -3.77 7.79 -5.53
C TYR A 779 -3.26 9.10 -6.12
N LEU A 780 -3.89 10.21 -5.77
CA LEU A 780 -3.39 11.55 -6.10
C LEU A 780 -2.33 11.95 -5.08
N MET A 781 -1.10 12.18 -5.53
CA MET A 781 0.07 12.36 -4.69
C MET A 781 0.60 13.79 -4.75
N ASP A 782 1.05 14.32 -3.62
CA ASP A 782 1.81 15.57 -3.48
C ASP A 782 3.13 15.27 -2.77
N ALA A 783 4.23 15.26 -3.54
CA ALA A 783 5.59 15.01 -3.05
C ALA A 783 6.44 16.30 -2.98
N ARG A 784 5.84 17.49 -3.12
CA ARG A 784 6.58 18.74 -3.15
C ARG A 784 7.37 18.99 -1.87
N MET A 785 8.62 19.41 -2.03
CA MET A 785 9.51 19.82 -0.96
C MET A 785 9.63 21.35 -0.94
N SER A 786 9.68 21.95 0.24
CA SER A 786 9.90 23.40 0.38
C SER A 786 11.29 23.81 -0.12
N GLU A 787 11.40 24.95 -0.82
CA GLU A 787 12.69 25.52 -1.23
C GLU A 787 13.64 25.83 -0.05
N SER A 788 13.10 25.96 1.16
CA SER A 788 13.88 26.15 2.39
C SER A 788 14.50 24.84 2.93
N ASN A 789 14.23 23.70 2.30
CA ASN A 789 14.81 22.41 2.70
C ASN A 789 16.28 22.34 2.26
N PRO A 790 17.19 21.84 3.11
CA PRO A 790 18.62 21.75 2.76
C PRO A 790 18.91 20.85 1.54
N LEU A 791 18.04 19.88 1.22
CA LEU A 791 18.19 19.00 0.06
C LEU A 791 17.65 19.61 -1.24
N PHE A 792 16.78 20.63 -1.16
CA PHE A 792 16.12 21.18 -2.35
C PHE A 792 17.11 21.59 -3.44
N ALA A 793 18.17 22.28 -3.04
CA ALA A 793 19.17 22.78 -3.99
C ALA A 793 19.97 21.67 -4.69
N SER A 794 20.18 20.51 -4.03
CA SER A 794 20.91 19.38 -4.59
C SER A 794 20.01 18.45 -5.40
N PHE A 795 18.69 18.52 -5.17
CA PHE A 795 17.72 17.75 -5.95
C PHE A 795 17.27 18.48 -7.23
N ASP A 796 17.23 19.82 -7.21
CA ASP A 796 16.80 20.65 -8.35
C ASP A 796 17.84 20.60 -9.47
N THR A 797 17.42 20.14 -10.64
CA THR A 797 18.26 20.05 -11.86
C THR A 797 18.10 21.25 -12.80
N ASN A 798 17.29 22.26 -12.42
CA ASN A 798 17.02 23.40 -13.28
C ASN A 798 18.24 24.35 -13.40
N PHE A 799 18.86 24.34 -14.58
CA PHE A 799 20.08 25.10 -14.88
C PHE A 799 19.95 26.60 -14.58
N HIS A 800 18.83 27.23 -14.90
CA HIS A 800 18.62 28.64 -14.64
C HIS A 800 18.54 28.99 -13.16
N LYS A 801 17.85 28.16 -12.37
CA LYS A 801 17.77 28.31 -10.91
C LYS A 801 19.13 28.06 -10.23
N GLN A 802 19.90 27.08 -10.72
CA GLN A 802 21.25 26.80 -10.22
C GLN A 802 22.23 27.94 -10.56
N ALA A 803 22.16 28.52 -11.76
CA ALA A 803 22.99 29.64 -12.17
C ALA A 803 22.71 30.93 -11.36
N GLU A 804 21.44 31.22 -11.05
CA GLU A 804 21.07 32.31 -10.16
C GLU A 804 21.55 32.13 -8.72
N LYS A 805 21.50 30.90 -8.21
CA LYS A 805 21.98 30.55 -6.86
C LYS A 805 23.51 30.64 -6.76
N LYS A 806 24.25 30.18 -7.77
CA LYS A 806 25.72 30.38 -7.83
C LYS A 806 26.08 31.86 -7.83
N LYS A 807 25.39 32.68 -8.61
CA LYS A 807 25.59 34.14 -8.57
C LYS A 807 25.32 34.75 -7.20
N LYS A 808 24.23 34.39 -6.55
CA LYS A 808 23.88 34.87 -5.21
C LYS A 808 24.88 34.42 -4.16
N GLN A 809 25.43 33.20 -4.24
CA GLN A 809 26.48 32.70 -3.35
C GLN A 809 27.79 33.44 -3.57
N GLU A 810 28.22 33.65 -4.81
CA GLU A 810 29.38 34.44 -5.15
C GLU A 810 29.25 35.91 -4.67
N GLU A 811 28.08 36.55 -4.85
CA GLU A 811 27.77 37.89 -4.33
C GLU A 811 27.81 37.94 -2.79
N THR A 812 27.36 36.88 -2.11
CA THR A 812 27.37 36.78 -0.64
C THR A 812 28.78 36.56 -0.11
N ASP A 813 29.61 35.75 -0.77
CA ASP A 813 31.00 35.51 -0.40
C ASP A 813 31.88 36.73 -0.68
N ILE A 814 31.67 37.45 -1.82
CA ILE A 814 32.30 38.73 -2.10
C ILE A 814 31.90 39.78 -1.05
N SER A 815 30.65 39.79 -0.60
CA SER A 815 30.22 40.73 0.45
C SER A 815 30.83 40.40 1.83
N LYS A 816 31.12 39.15 2.11
CA LYS A 816 31.83 38.76 3.34
C LYS A 816 33.32 39.10 3.29
N GLU A 817 33.99 38.94 2.14
CA GLU A 817 35.38 39.34 1.99
C GLU A 817 35.57 40.90 2.04
N THR A 818 34.57 41.67 1.59
CA THR A 818 34.59 43.13 1.65
C THR A 818 34.33 43.71 3.05
N PHE A 819 33.83 42.87 3.99
CA PHE A 819 33.66 43.28 5.40
C PHE A 819 34.87 42.98 6.28
N TYR A 820 35.92 42.33 5.77
CA TYR A 820 37.17 42.05 6.48
C TYR A 820 38.37 42.85 5.93
N LEU A 821 38.16 43.84 5.10
CA LEU A 821 39.11 44.88 4.71
C LEU A 821 38.63 46.26 5.22
#